data_79134b089eae4d472e4edd177b00b6e7
#
_entry.id   79134b089eae4d472e4edd177b00b6e7
#
_cell.length_a   1.000
_cell.length_b   1.000
_cell.length_c   1.000
_cell.angle_alpha   90.00
_cell.angle_beta   90.00
_cell.angle_gamma   90.00
#
_symmetry.space_group_name_H-M   'P 1'
#
loop_
_entity.id
_entity.type
_entity.pdbx_description
1 polymer ?
#
loop_
_entity_poly.entity_id
_entity_poly.type
_entity_poly.pdbx_seq_one_letter_code
_entity_poly.pdbx_strand_id
1 'polypeptide(L)'
;MSSGYLTVCVVGAGPRGLAVLERICANERQAASRTAVTVHVVDRARPGPGRVWRTDQSPHLLMNTVASQVTAHTDASVAMEGPVRAGPSLYEWAVSLAEGGSSRVAASGRESGFLAEAAALGPDSYPSRALYGCYLEEAFDRTVATAPAHVRVVTHRSLAVALDGEASEAQTLTLADGTRLTGLDAVVLAQGHVPALNSPGEERLARESRARGLVHILPANPADVDLSAVRPGEAVLLRGLGLNFFDHMALLTLGRGGRFERSGGRLVYRPSGREPRLYAGSRRGVPYHARGENEKGAHGRHLPVLLTEETIARLHRRSVDGERLHFGTDLWPLIAKEVESVYYAALLGARGEGSGVKEFTDRYLAAPPGGAEQDLLDAYAVAPAERWDWERISRPYGDRVFAGRDDFRDWLLGHLARDVSEARSGNVSGPLKAALDVLRDLRNEIRIAVDHGRVEGNSYRDDLQGWYTPLNAFLSIGPPLSRIEEMIALLESGVLDVLGPGMNVVIENGSRESGGGASFVATSDRVGGPPVRAAVLIEARLPEPDIRRTADPLLAYLLATGQARPYLIDGACGTSYETGGLAVTERPYRVVDAEGRAHPRRFAYGVPTEAVHWVTAAGIRPGVNSAILGDADALARTVLRLEPAPAPADEPAAQDSDFSQALA
;
A
#
# COMPACT_ATOMS: atom_id res chain seq x y z
N MET A 1 39.25 -18.34 -8.45
CA MET A 1 37.95 -18.88 -8.87
C MET A 1 37.32 -19.42 -7.61
N SER A 2 36.41 -18.66 -7.02
CA SER A 2 35.62 -19.11 -5.87
C SER A 2 34.65 -20.16 -6.38
N SER A 3 35.00 -21.42 -6.24
CA SER A 3 34.17 -22.59 -6.54
C SER A 3 33.13 -22.70 -5.44
N GLY A 4 32.04 -21.93 -5.54
CA GLY A 4 31.18 -21.93 -4.39
C GLY A 4 29.80 -22.40 -4.68
N TYR A 5 29.37 -23.36 -3.88
CA TYR A 5 27.97 -23.58 -3.61
C TYR A 5 27.47 -22.40 -2.78
N LEU A 6 26.30 -21.84 -3.15
CA LEU A 6 25.68 -20.77 -2.39
C LEU A 6 24.24 -21.19 -2.02
N THR A 7 23.91 -21.06 -0.74
CA THR A 7 22.58 -21.36 -0.23
C THR A 7 21.93 -20.10 0.31
N VAL A 8 20.80 -19.69 -0.29
CA VAL A 8 20.09 -18.47 0.02
C VAL A 8 18.69 -18.81 0.50
N CYS A 9 18.18 -18.09 1.49
CA CYS A 9 16.78 -18.18 1.89
C CYS A 9 16.06 -16.83 1.67
N VAL A 10 14.91 -16.87 1.00
CA VAL A 10 14.00 -15.73 0.85
C VAL A 10 12.76 -16.00 1.69
N VAL A 11 12.54 -15.18 2.72
CA VAL A 11 11.38 -15.24 3.61
C VAL A 11 10.32 -14.25 3.14
N GLY A 12 9.16 -14.77 2.75
CA GLY A 12 8.11 -14.03 2.06
C GLY A 12 8.18 -14.24 0.55
N ALA A 13 7.19 -14.95 0.00
CA ALA A 13 7.12 -15.33 -1.42
C ALA A 13 6.04 -14.54 -2.18
N GLY A 14 5.65 -13.37 -1.68
CA GLY A 14 4.82 -12.41 -2.42
C GLY A 14 5.60 -11.71 -3.54
N PRO A 15 5.06 -10.64 -4.16
CA PRO A 15 5.67 -9.96 -5.31
C PRO A 15 7.13 -9.54 -5.10
N ARG A 16 7.52 -9.20 -3.85
CA ARG A 16 8.90 -8.83 -3.52
C ARG A 16 9.84 -10.02 -3.49
N GLY A 17 9.44 -11.12 -2.84
CA GLY A 17 10.21 -12.36 -2.85
C GLY A 17 10.34 -12.94 -4.25
N LEU A 18 9.28 -12.84 -5.06
CA LEU A 18 9.31 -13.18 -6.48
C LEU A 18 10.33 -12.33 -7.24
N ALA A 19 10.37 -11.01 -7.01
CA ALA A 19 11.34 -10.12 -7.66
C ALA A 19 12.80 -10.50 -7.29
N VAL A 20 13.08 -10.81 -6.02
CA VAL A 20 14.41 -11.27 -5.61
C VAL A 20 14.79 -12.59 -6.28
N LEU A 21 13.89 -13.58 -6.28
CA LEU A 21 14.13 -14.87 -6.91
C LEU A 21 14.38 -14.71 -8.41
N GLU A 22 13.57 -13.92 -9.08
CA GLU A 22 13.71 -13.63 -10.52
C GLU A 22 15.06 -12.96 -10.81
N ARG A 23 15.49 -11.99 -9.99
CA ARG A 23 16.77 -11.32 -10.13
C ARG A 23 17.96 -12.25 -9.88
N ILE A 24 17.88 -13.17 -8.90
CA ILE A 24 18.91 -14.21 -8.71
C ILE A 24 19.03 -15.06 -9.98
N CYS A 25 17.91 -15.57 -10.49
CA CYS A 25 17.90 -16.39 -11.71
C CYS A 25 18.41 -15.63 -12.95
N ALA A 26 18.04 -14.35 -13.08
CA ALA A 26 18.46 -13.53 -14.22
C ALA A 26 19.96 -13.23 -14.21
N ASN A 27 20.52 -12.87 -13.06
CA ASN A 27 21.96 -12.59 -12.93
C ASN A 27 22.78 -13.87 -13.12
N GLU A 28 22.39 -15.02 -12.55
CA GLU A 28 23.07 -16.29 -12.76
C GLU A 28 22.97 -16.81 -14.19
N ARG A 29 21.89 -16.52 -14.92
CA ARG A 29 21.80 -16.83 -16.36
C ARG A 29 22.79 -16.04 -17.19
N GLN A 30 23.09 -14.80 -16.80
CA GLN A 30 24.02 -13.94 -17.50
C GLN A 30 25.48 -14.29 -17.20
N ALA A 31 25.82 -14.51 -15.93
CA ALA A 31 27.20 -14.57 -15.51
C ALA A 31 27.66 -15.97 -15.03
N ALA A 32 26.71 -16.87 -14.68
CA ALA A 32 27.00 -18.18 -14.06
C ALA A 32 28.12 -18.07 -12.99
N SER A 33 27.90 -17.14 -12.04
CA SER A 33 28.96 -16.72 -11.08
C SER A 33 29.27 -17.80 -10.06
N ARG A 34 28.40 -18.81 -9.93
CA ARG A 34 28.46 -19.87 -8.95
C ARG A 34 28.42 -21.26 -9.61
N THR A 35 29.01 -22.26 -8.96
CA THR A 35 28.91 -23.65 -9.40
C THR A 35 27.51 -24.21 -9.21
N ALA A 36 26.86 -23.89 -8.08
CA ALA A 36 25.48 -24.17 -7.81
C ALA A 36 24.88 -23.14 -6.82
N VAL A 37 23.64 -22.79 -7.02
CA VAL A 37 22.86 -21.91 -6.11
C VAL A 37 21.61 -22.66 -5.68
N THR A 38 21.40 -22.80 -4.38
CA THR A 38 20.13 -23.27 -3.82
C THR A 38 19.38 -22.08 -3.23
N VAL A 39 18.15 -21.84 -3.69
CA VAL A 39 17.28 -20.79 -3.17
C VAL A 39 16.10 -21.44 -2.44
N HIS A 40 16.09 -21.35 -1.11
CA HIS A 40 14.93 -21.68 -0.29
C HIS A 40 13.95 -20.52 -0.30
N VAL A 41 12.69 -20.75 -0.64
CA VAL A 41 11.62 -19.76 -0.61
C VAL A 41 10.60 -20.17 0.46
N VAL A 42 10.44 -19.36 1.50
CA VAL A 42 9.63 -19.68 2.67
C VAL A 42 8.42 -18.76 2.72
N ASP A 43 7.21 -19.30 2.63
CA ASP A 43 5.95 -18.58 2.87
C ASP A 43 4.86 -19.58 3.25
N ARG A 44 3.99 -19.24 4.20
CA ARG A 44 2.80 -20.06 4.50
C ARG A 44 1.75 -19.99 3.39
N ALA A 45 1.69 -18.88 2.65
CA ALA A 45 0.83 -18.71 1.49
C ALA A 45 1.47 -19.33 0.24
N ARG A 46 0.70 -19.39 -0.85
CA ARG A 46 1.20 -19.85 -2.14
C ARG A 46 2.23 -18.85 -2.69
N PRO A 47 3.39 -19.29 -3.18
CA PRO A 47 4.39 -18.42 -3.77
C PRO A 47 3.89 -17.68 -5.01
N GLY A 48 4.36 -16.46 -5.19
CA GLY A 48 3.93 -15.51 -6.21
C GLY A 48 2.98 -14.46 -5.62
N PRO A 49 1.71 -14.78 -5.32
CA PRO A 49 0.76 -13.85 -4.74
C PRO A 49 1.01 -13.56 -3.26
N GLY A 50 1.60 -14.47 -2.52
CA GLY A 50 1.66 -14.38 -1.08
C GLY A 50 0.28 -14.31 -0.43
N ARG A 51 0.19 -13.71 0.75
CA ARG A 51 -1.07 -13.64 1.51
C ARG A 51 -2.06 -12.62 0.94
N VAL A 52 -1.57 -11.46 0.47
CA VAL A 52 -2.45 -10.32 0.11
C VAL A 52 -3.19 -10.57 -1.20
N TRP A 53 -2.52 -11.18 -2.16
CA TRP A 53 -3.05 -11.38 -3.52
C TRP A 53 -3.56 -12.80 -3.78
N ARG A 54 -3.80 -13.57 -2.71
CA ARG A 54 -4.26 -14.96 -2.84
C ARG A 54 -5.47 -15.09 -3.75
N THR A 55 -5.54 -16.18 -4.49
CA THR A 55 -6.56 -16.43 -5.53
C THR A 55 -7.92 -16.87 -4.96
N ASP A 56 -7.98 -17.24 -3.69
CA ASP A 56 -9.19 -17.73 -2.99
C ASP A 56 -9.99 -16.62 -2.29
N GLN A 57 -9.71 -15.35 -2.59
CA GLN A 57 -10.46 -14.21 -2.07
C GLN A 57 -11.64 -13.80 -2.96
N SER A 58 -12.50 -12.91 -2.44
CA SER A 58 -13.67 -12.41 -3.16
C SER A 58 -13.31 -11.68 -4.45
N PRO A 59 -14.02 -11.94 -5.57
CA PRO A 59 -13.83 -11.22 -6.84
C PRO A 59 -14.26 -9.74 -6.75
N HIS A 60 -14.98 -9.36 -5.70
CA HIS A 60 -15.38 -7.97 -5.47
C HIS A 60 -14.27 -7.11 -4.87
N LEU A 61 -13.14 -7.69 -4.47
CA LEU A 61 -11.97 -6.95 -3.99
C LEU A 61 -11.11 -6.54 -5.18
N LEU A 62 -11.21 -5.28 -5.56
CA LEU A 62 -10.50 -4.74 -6.72
C LEU A 62 -9.12 -4.22 -6.35
N MET A 63 -8.24 -4.19 -7.32
CA MET A 63 -7.03 -3.37 -7.28
C MET A 63 -7.39 -1.88 -7.42
N ASN A 64 -6.47 -1.01 -7.05
CA ASN A 64 -6.59 0.44 -7.26
C ASN A 64 -5.62 0.94 -8.36
N THR A 65 -5.17 0.03 -9.21
CA THR A 65 -4.29 0.30 -10.36
C THR A 65 -4.85 -0.42 -11.56
N VAL A 66 -4.89 0.25 -12.71
CA VAL A 66 -5.41 -0.32 -13.96
C VAL A 66 -4.50 -1.44 -14.48
N ALA A 67 -5.06 -2.40 -15.20
CA ALA A 67 -4.39 -3.65 -15.58
C ALA A 67 -3.12 -3.43 -16.41
N SER A 68 -3.13 -2.45 -17.33
CA SER A 68 -1.96 -2.12 -18.17
C SER A 68 -0.79 -1.53 -17.36
N GLN A 69 -1.04 -0.96 -16.18
CA GLN A 69 -0.04 -0.36 -15.31
C GLN A 69 0.47 -1.30 -14.22
N VAL A 70 0.33 -2.61 -14.39
CA VAL A 70 0.79 -3.63 -13.42
C VAL A 70 1.68 -4.64 -14.11
N THR A 71 2.87 -4.90 -13.56
CA THR A 71 3.78 -5.94 -14.03
C THR A 71 4.55 -6.60 -12.88
N ALA A 72 5.11 -7.78 -13.13
CA ALA A 72 6.09 -8.44 -12.27
C ALA A 72 7.49 -8.47 -12.91
N HIS A 73 7.65 -7.89 -14.09
CA HIS A 73 8.83 -8.01 -14.94
C HIS A 73 9.62 -6.71 -15.02
N THR A 74 10.93 -6.84 -15.27
CA THR A 74 11.81 -5.70 -15.53
C THR A 74 11.69 -5.23 -16.98
N ASP A 75 11.92 -3.95 -17.20
CA ASP A 75 12.06 -3.34 -18.52
C ASP A 75 13.24 -2.36 -18.55
N ALA A 76 13.48 -1.73 -19.70
CA ALA A 76 14.60 -0.82 -19.88
C ALA A 76 14.53 0.47 -19.03
N SER A 77 13.39 0.77 -18.41
CA SER A 77 13.24 1.93 -17.53
C SER A 77 13.81 1.71 -16.13
N VAL A 78 14.02 0.44 -15.74
CA VAL A 78 14.46 0.10 -14.39
C VAL A 78 15.95 0.41 -14.22
N ALA A 79 16.28 1.32 -13.29
CA ALA A 79 17.66 1.61 -12.91
C ALA A 79 18.26 0.44 -12.11
N MET A 80 18.95 -0.46 -12.80
CA MET A 80 19.62 -1.65 -12.23
C MET A 80 20.86 -1.99 -13.06
N GLU A 81 21.76 -2.80 -12.50
CA GLU A 81 22.97 -3.26 -13.20
C GLU A 81 22.79 -4.65 -13.83
N GLY A 82 21.84 -5.45 -13.34
CA GLY A 82 21.55 -6.78 -13.86
C GLY A 82 20.78 -6.77 -15.18
N PRO A 83 20.63 -7.94 -15.83
CA PRO A 83 19.99 -8.02 -17.15
C PRO A 83 18.49 -7.77 -17.08
N VAL A 84 17.95 -7.05 -18.06
CA VAL A 84 16.52 -6.89 -18.25
C VAL A 84 15.87 -8.24 -18.62
N ARG A 85 14.77 -8.56 -17.97
CA ARG A 85 13.94 -9.74 -18.24
C ARG A 85 12.50 -9.30 -18.48
N ALA A 86 12.23 -8.88 -19.68
CA ALA A 86 10.90 -8.45 -20.10
C ALA A 86 9.87 -9.58 -20.00
N GLY A 87 8.63 -9.21 -19.73
CA GLY A 87 7.49 -10.10 -19.70
C GLY A 87 6.19 -9.30 -19.79
N PRO A 88 5.03 -9.98 -19.88
CA PRO A 88 3.76 -9.30 -20.07
C PRO A 88 3.35 -8.50 -18.84
N SER A 89 2.69 -7.38 -19.07
CA SER A 89 1.86 -6.71 -18.05
C SER A 89 0.68 -7.62 -17.67
N LEU A 90 -0.01 -7.30 -16.59
CA LEU A 90 -1.22 -8.02 -16.20
C LEU A 90 -2.28 -8.02 -17.31
N TYR A 91 -2.42 -6.89 -18.01
CA TYR A 91 -3.36 -6.79 -19.15
C TYR A 91 -2.96 -7.70 -20.30
N GLU A 92 -1.71 -7.66 -20.76
CA GLU A 92 -1.23 -8.50 -21.86
C GLU A 92 -1.32 -10.00 -21.52
N TRP A 93 -1.04 -10.35 -20.26
CA TRP A 93 -1.24 -11.70 -19.77
C TRP A 93 -2.71 -12.12 -19.77
N ALA A 94 -3.62 -11.24 -19.33
CA ALA A 94 -5.07 -11.52 -19.34
C ALA A 94 -5.61 -11.72 -20.77
N VAL A 95 -5.15 -10.92 -21.74
CA VAL A 95 -5.49 -11.11 -23.16
C VAL A 95 -5.03 -12.48 -23.64
N SER A 96 -3.77 -12.86 -23.39
CA SER A 96 -3.24 -14.18 -23.76
C SER A 96 -4.02 -15.32 -23.10
N LEU A 97 -4.42 -15.15 -21.84
CA LEU A 97 -5.24 -16.13 -21.11
C LEU A 97 -6.62 -16.29 -21.76
N ALA A 98 -7.27 -15.20 -22.13
CA ALA A 98 -8.59 -15.21 -22.80
C ALA A 98 -8.55 -15.83 -24.20
N GLU A 99 -7.44 -15.70 -24.91
CA GLU A 99 -7.20 -16.30 -26.24
C GLU A 99 -6.83 -17.78 -26.18
N GLY A 100 -6.86 -18.40 -25.01
CA GLY A 100 -6.54 -19.83 -24.84
C GLY A 100 -5.05 -20.13 -24.69
N GLY A 101 -4.26 -19.12 -24.31
CA GLY A 101 -2.86 -19.29 -23.92
C GLY A 101 -2.72 -20.32 -22.79
N SER A 102 -1.64 -21.11 -22.82
CA SER A 102 -1.36 -22.12 -21.80
C SER A 102 -1.17 -21.46 -20.44
N SER A 103 -2.12 -21.63 -19.56
CA SER A 103 -2.06 -21.14 -18.18
C SER A 103 -2.52 -22.24 -17.22
N ARG A 104 -1.90 -22.31 -16.04
CA ARG A 104 -2.33 -23.20 -14.95
C ARG A 104 -3.62 -22.76 -14.25
N VAL A 105 -4.19 -21.63 -14.64
CA VAL A 105 -5.54 -21.22 -14.21
C VAL A 105 -6.55 -22.35 -14.48
N ALA A 106 -6.36 -23.10 -15.56
CA ALA A 106 -7.12 -24.28 -15.95
C ALA A 106 -7.23 -25.40 -14.90
N ALA A 107 -6.33 -25.45 -13.93
CA ALA A 107 -6.30 -26.55 -12.94
C ALA A 107 -7.00 -26.21 -11.61
N SER A 108 -7.54 -24.99 -11.41
CA SER A 108 -7.96 -24.49 -10.08
C SER A 108 -9.44 -24.68 -9.74
N GLY A 109 -10.28 -25.23 -10.62
CA GLY A 109 -11.74 -25.37 -10.42
C GLY A 109 -12.53 -24.05 -10.40
N ARG A 110 -11.86 -22.90 -10.47
CA ARG A 110 -12.42 -21.55 -10.62
C ARG A 110 -12.17 -20.95 -12.00
N GLU A 111 -11.74 -21.78 -12.92
CA GLU A 111 -11.29 -21.42 -14.27
C GLU A 111 -12.27 -20.52 -15.03
N SER A 112 -13.56 -20.86 -15.01
CA SER A 112 -14.58 -20.12 -15.76
C SER A 112 -14.74 -18.65 -15.29
N GLY A 113 -14.58 -18.38 -13.99
CA GLY A 113 -14.69 -17.02 -13.44
C GLY A 113 -13.50 -16.14 -13.83
N PHE A 114 -12.28 -16.66 -13.74
CA PHE A 114 -11.08 -15.92 -14.12
C PHE A 114 -10.95 -15.73 -15.63
N LEU A 115 -11.35 -16.71 -16.44
CA LEU A 115 -11.40 -16.57 -17.89
C LEU A 115 -12.43 -15.51 -18.32
N ALA A 116 -13.61 -15.50 -17.69
CA ALA A 116 -14.63 -14.49 -17.96
C ALA A 116 -14.16 -13.08 -17.57
N GLU A 117 -13.50 -12.95 -16.43
CA GLU A 117 -12.92 -11.66 -16.00
C GLU A 117 -11.81 -11.21 -16.95
N ALA A 118 -10.88 -12.11 -17.32
CA ALA A 118 -9.79 -11.81 -18.24
C ALA A 118 -10.30 -11.38 -19.62
N ALA A 119 -11.35 -12.05 -20.15
CA ALA A 119 -11.96 -11.70 -21.44
C ALA A 119 -12.69 -10.35 -21.41
N ALA A 120 -13.19 -9.92 -20.25
CA ALA A 120 -13.86 -8.63 -20.08
C ALA A 120 -12.90 -7.49 -19.72
N LEU A 121 -11.62 -7.78 -19.41
CA LEU A 121 -10.66 -6.81 -18.90
C LEU A 121 -10.13 -5.93 -20.05
N GLY A 122 -10.34 -4.62 -19.94
CA GLY A 122 -9.67 -3.63 -20.80
C GLY A 122 -8.34 -3.16 -20.17
N PRO A 123 -7.49 -2.43 -20.94
CA PRO A 123 -6.21 -1.93 -20.44
C PRO A 123 -6.36 -1.01 -19.23
N ASP A 124 -7.43 -0.22 -19.17
CA ASP A 124 -7.73 0.75 -18.12
C ASP A 124 -8.77 0.23 -17.11
N SER A 125 -9.11 -1.07 -17.17
CA SER A 125 -9.95 -1.72 -16.19
C SER A 125 -9.18 -2.02 -14.90
N TYR A 126 -9.89 -2.03 -13.77
CA TYR A 126 -9.34 -2.41 -12.47
C TYR A 126 -9.64 -3.89 -12.20
N PRO A 127 -8.64 -4.77 -12.25
CA PRO A 127 -8.82 -6.20 -12.05
C PRO A 127 -9.13 -6.54 -10.59
N SER A 128 -9.69 -7.73 -10.37
CA SER A 128 -9.79 -8.29 -9.02
C SER A 128 -8.40 -8.63 -8.48
N ARG A 129 -8.24 -8.55 -7.16
CA ARG A 129 -7.00 -8.99 -6.48
C ARG A 129 -6.73 -10.47 -6.71
N ALA A 130 -7.79 -11.27 -6.88
CA ALA A 130 -7.68 -12.69 -7.15
C ALA A 130 -7.11 -12.98 -8.55
N LEU A 131 -7.53 -12.23 -9.59
CA LEU A 131 -6.96 -12.34 -10.93
C LEU A 131 -5.48 -11.92 -10.95
N TYR A 132 -5.12 -10.84 -10.26
CA TYR A 132 -3.72 -10.47 -10.10
C TYR A 132 -2.91 -11.57 -9.38
N GLY A 133 -3.52 -12.25 -8.42
CA GLY A 133 -2.92 -13.41 -7.77
C GLY A 133 -2.58 -14.52 -8.76
N CYS A 134 -3.48 -14.85 -9.70
CA CYS A 134 -3.21 -15.84 -10.74
C CYS A 134 -2.02 -15.45 -11.64
N TYR A 135 -1.94 -14.17 -12.02
CA TYR A 135 -0.81 -13.64 -12.77
C TYR A 135 0.51 -13.81 -12.01
N LEU A 136 0.54 -13.52 -10.71
CA LEU A 136 1.73 -13.67 -9.88
C LEU A 136 2.12 -15.14 -9.65
N GLU A 137 1.16 -16.05 -9.53
CA GLU A 137 1.41 -17.50 -9.48
C GLU A 137 2.10 -17.97 -10.76
N GLU A 138 1.60 -17.56 -11.92
CA GLU A 138 2.20 -17.93 -13.19
C GLU A 138 3.60 -17.31 -13.37
N ALA A 139 3.80 -16.06 -12.94
CA ALA A 139 5.11 -15.41 -12.98
C ALA A 139 6.14 -16.16 -12.11
N PHE A 140 5.72 -16.62 -10.92
CA PHE A 140 6.56 -17.44 -10.05
C PHE A 140 6.90 -18.79 -10.69
N ASP A 141 5.90 -19.52 -11.16
CA ASP A 141 6.06 -20.83 -11.78
C ASP A 141 6.97 -20.75 -13.02
N ARG A 142 6.81 -19.70 -13.83
CA ARG A 142 7.68 -19.43 -14.98
C ARG A 142 9.12 -19.15 -14.55
N THR A 143 9.32 -18.37 -13.49
CA THR A 143 10.66 -18.08 -12.96
C THR A 143 11.35 -19.36 -12.53
N VAL A 144 10.66 -20.25 -11.80
CA VAL A 144 11.20 -21.55 -11.37
C VAL A 144 11.46 -22.47 -12.57
N ALA A 145 10.51 -22.60 -13.49
CA ALA A 145 10.64 -23.48 -14.65
C ALA A 145 11.76 -23.08 -15.62
N THR A 146 12.07 -21.77 -15.65
CA THR A 146 13.15 -21.23 -16.51
C THR A 146 14.42 -20.91 -15.75
N ALA A 147 14.55 -21.32 -14.49
CA ALA A 147 15.79 -21.13 -13.72
C ALA A 147 16.99 -21.79 -14.45
N PRO A 148 18.21 -21.22 -14.38
CA PRO A 148 19.41 -21.86 -14.88
C PRO A 148 19.61 -23.26 -14.25
N ALA A 149 20.18 -24.20 -14.99
CA ALA A 149 20.33 -25.60 -14.53
C ALA A 149 21.10 -25.74 -13.18
N HIS A 150 22.00 -24.82 -12.88
CA HIS A 150 22.75 -24.78 -11.64
C HIS A 150 22.02 -24.02 -10.50
N VAL A 151 20.82 -23.44 -10.74
CA VAL A 151 20.00 -22.77 -9.74
C VAL A 151 18.83 -23.67 -9.36
N ARG A 152 18.83 -24.17 -8.12
CA ARG A 152 17.77 -25.01 -7.56
C ARG A 152 16.87 -24.17 -6.66
N VAL A 153 15.57 -24.15 -6.93
CA VAL A 153 14.56 -23.49 -6.09
C VAL A 153 13.81 -24.53 -5.25
N VAL A 154 13.76 -24.31 -3.94
CA VAL A 154 13.06 -25.20 -2.98
C VAL A 154 12.03 -24.36 -2.21
N THR A 155 10.75 -24.69 -2.35
CA THR A 155 9.68 -23.95 -1.66
C THR A 155 9.26 -24.65 -0.38
N HIS A 156 9.07 -23.87 0.69
CA HIS A 156 8.60 -24.32 2.00
C HIS A 156 7.31 -23.60 2.34
N ARG A 157 6.20 -24.35 2.41
CA ARG A 157 4.90 -23.80 2.81
C ARG A 157 4.75 -23.79 4.32
N SER A 158 5.58 -23.02 5.00
CA SER A 158 5.63 -22.90 6.45
C SER A 158 5.91 -21.45 6.85
N LEU A 159 5.84 -21.14 8.12
CA LEU A 159 6.14 -19.84 8.67
C LEU A 159 7.55 -19.87 9.27
N ALA A 160 8.38 -18.89 8.96
CA ALA A 160 9.66 -18.70 9.61
C ALA A 160 9.43 -18.16 11.04
N VAL A 161 10.07 -18.73 12.03
CA VAL A 161 9.84 -18.41 13.46
C VAL A 161 11.08 -17.96 14.20
N ALA A 162 12.28 -18.40 13.79
CA ALA A 162 13.54 -17.98 14.39
C ALA A 162 14.65 -17.98 13.34
N LEU A 163 15.65 -17.13 13.52
CA LEU A 163 16.84 -17.03 12.66
C LEU A 163 18.07 -16.84 13.54
N ASP A 164 18.98 -17.79 13.48
CA ASP A 164 20.19 -17.87 14.30
C ASP A 164 21.45 -17.92 13.43
N GLY A 165 22.58 -17.62 14.03
CA GLY A 165 23.91 -17.64 13.43
C GLY A 165 24.65 -16.32 13.63
N GLU A 166 25.96 -16.45 13.87
CA GLU A 166 26.85 -15.30 13.99
C GLU A 166 27.09 -14.62 12.64
N ALA A 167 27.60 -13.40 12.66
CA ALA A 167 27.83 -12.59 11.46
C ALA A 167 28.79 -13.25 10.46
N SER A 168 29.78 -14.01 10.96
CA SER A 168 30.78 -14.70 10.17
C SER A 168 30.37 -16.09 9.71
N GLU A 169 29.29 -16.65 10.24
CA GLU A 169 28.86 -18.04 10.05
C GLU A 169 27.67 -18.20 9.12
N ALA A 170 27.43 -19.45 8.72
CA ALA A 170 26.19 -19.80 8.02
C ALA A 170 24.98 -19.65 8.95
N GLN A 171 23.90 -19.15 8.41
CA GLN A 171 22.68 -18.88 9.17
C GLN A 171 21.78 -20.13 9.24
N THR A 172 20.97 -20.24 10.28
CA THR A 172 19.96 -21.29 10.45
C THR A 172 18.58 -20.65 10.62
N LEU A 173 17.66 -20.99 9.73
CA LEU A 173 16.26 -20.56 9.82
C LEU A 173 15.39 -21.72 10.34
N THR A 174 14.64 -21.48 11.41
CA THR A 174 13.68 -22.44 11.96
C THR A 174 12.28 -22.11 11.48
N LEU A 175 11.56 -23.13 11.03
CA LEU A 175 10.18 -23.02 10.56
C LEU A 175 9.19 -23.54 11.63
N ALA A 176 7.93 -23.10 11.55
CA ALA A 176 6.89 -23.44 12.51
C ALA A 176 6.54 -24.94 12.56
N ASP A 177 6.85 -25.70 11.51
CA ASP A 177 6.72 -27.17 11.47
C ASP A 177 7.92 -27.93 12.06
N GLY A 178 8.88 -27.22 12.66
CA GLY A 178 10.09 -27.77 13.23
C GLY A 178 11.25 -27.96 12.22
N THR A 179 11.03 -27.72 10.94
CA THR A 179 12.10 -27.80 9.93
C THR A 179 13.18 -26.76 10.21
N ARG A 180 14.43 -27.17 10.21
CA ARG A 180 15.59 -26.27 10.32
C ARG A 180 16.33 -26.23 8.99
N LEU A 181 16.40 -25.04 8.39
CA LEU A 181 17.20 -24.78 7.19
C LEU A 181 18.56 -24.26 7.63
N THR A 182 19.55 -25.13 7.59
CA THR A 182 20.93 -24.85 8.04
C THR A 182 21.84 -24.54 6.86
N GLY A 183 23.01 -23.98 7.14
CA GLY A 183 24.01 -23.72 6.10
C GLY A 183 23.61 -22.59 5.13
N LEU A 184 22.78 -21.64 5.59
CA LEU A 184 22.37 -20.53 4.75
C LEU A 184 23.44 -19.45 4.69
N ASP A 185 23.94 -19.17 3.50
CA ASP A 185 24.92 -18.09 3.26
C ASP A 185 24.30 -16.70 3.33
N ALA A 186 23.01 -16.61 3.02
CA ALA A 186 22.25 -15.37 3.11
C ALA A 186 20.77 -15.62 3.41
N VAL A 187 20.15 -14.67 4.14
CA VAL A 187 18.71 -14.63 4.37
C VAL A 187 18.17 -13.26 3.95
N VAL A 188 17.17 -13.25 3.08
CA VAL A 188 16.48 -12.06 2.60
C VAL A 188 15.06 -12.05 3.15
N LEU A 189 14.74 -11.09 4.03
CA LEU A 189 13.40 -10.85 4.54
C LEU A 189 12.65 -9.98 3.54
N ALA A 190 11.83 -10.61 2.70
CA ALA A 190 10.99 -9.96 1.68
C ALA A 190 9.51 -9.95 2.09
N GLN A 191 9.26 -9.85 3.40
CA GLN A 191 7.93 -9.89 3.98
C GLN A 191 7.09 -8.68 3.57
N GLY A 192 5.79 -8.90 3.37
CA GLY A 192 4.80 -7.87 3.11
C GLY A 192 4.16 -7.37 4.41
N HIS A 193 2.82 -7.20 4.37
CA HIS A 193 2.06 -6.86 5.57
C HIS A 193 2.10 -8.03 6.57
N VAL A 194 2.84 -7.85 7.64
CA VAL A 194 2.91 -8.79 8.77
C VAL A 194 1.77 -8.51 9.76
N PRO A 195 1.32 -9.51 10.55
CA PRO A 195 0.33 -9.29 11.59
C PRO A 195 0.90 -8.32 12.66
N ALA A 196 0.03 -7.48 13.19
CA ALA A 196 0.36 -6.54 14.27
C ALA A 196 -0.52 -6.79 15.49
N LEU A 197 0.04 -6.62 16.68
CA LEU A 197 -0.70 -6.58 17.91
C LEU A 197 -1.56 -5.30 17.96
N ASN A 198 -2.72 -5.41 18.57
CA ASN A 198 -3.61 -4.27 18.73
C ASN A 198 -2.97 -3.18 19.60
N SER A 199 -3.28 -1.93 19.31
CA SER A 199 -2.93 -0.83 20.22
C SER A 199 -3.67 -0.99 21.56
N PRO A 200 -3.17 -0.38 22.67
CA PRO A 200 -3.86 -0.44 23.96
C PRO A 200 -5.31 0.07 23.90
N GLY A 201 -5.60 1.03 23.01
CA GLY A 201 -6.96 1.55 22.79
C GLY A 201 -7.87 0.55 22.09
N GLU A 202 -7.37 -0.09 21.03
CA GLU A 202 -8.09 -1.15 20.31
C GLU A 202 -8.36 -2.36 21.21
N GLU A 203 -7.38 -2.77 22.01
CA GLU A 203 -7.51 -3.88 22.93
C GLU A 203 -8.54 -3.61 24.05
N ARG A 204 -8.56 -2.39 24.61
CA ARG A 204 -9.60 -1.99 25.56
C ARG A 204 -10.98 -2.06 24.94
N LEU A 205 -11.17 -1.44 23.76
CA LEU A 205 -12.45 -1.45 23.07
C LEU A 205 -12.89 -2.87 22.71
N ALA A 206 -11.97 -3.71 22.23
CA ALA A 206 -12.26 -5.10 21.89
C ALA A 206 -12.69 -5.93 23.11
N ARG A 207 -12.01 -5.78 24.26
CA ARG A 207 -12.41 -6.45 25.52
C ARG A 207 -13.76 -5.98 26.00
N GLU A 208 -14.00 -4.66 25.99
CA GLU A 208 -15.26 -4.06 26.42
C GLU A 208 -16.42 -4.50 25.52
N SER A 209 -16.22 -4.55 24.22
CA SER A 209 -17.19 -5.04 23.24
C SER A 209 -17.57 -6.50 23.50
N ARG A 210 -16.57 -7.38 23.67
CA ARG A 210 -16.80 -8.81 23.97
C ARG A 210 -17.55 -9.01 25.27
N ALA A 211 -17.18 -8.27 26.33
CA ALA A 211 -17.85 -8.37 27.63
C ALA A 211 -19.35 -7.98 27.58
N ARG A 212 -19.75 -7.22 26.56
CA ARG A 212 -21.12 -6.75 26.35
C ARG A 212 -21.85 -7.44 25.20
N GLY A 213 -21.25 -8.47 24.61
CA GLY A 213 -21.84 -9.22 23.49
C GLY A 213 -21.91 -8.43 22.16
N LEU A 214 -21.06 -7.41 21.99
CA LEU A 214 -20.94 -6.63 20.77
C LEU A 214 -19.87 -7.21 19.84
N VAL A 215 -20.07 -7.05 18.55
CA VAL A 215 -19.13 -7.47 17.51
C VAL A 215 -18.23 -6.31 17.13
N HIS A 216 -16.94 -6.41 17.48
CA HIS A 216 -15.92 -5.43 17.08
C HIS A 216 -14.90 -6.11 16.16
N ILE A 217 -14.92 -5.74 14.89
CA ILE A 217 -13.96 -6.19 13.88
C ILE A 217 -12.82 -5.19 13.85
N LEU A 218 -11.65 -5.64 14.29
CA LEU A 218 -10.42 -4.86 14.37
C LEU A 218 -9.81 -4.56 13.00
N PRO A 219 -8.86 -3.62 12.90
CA PRO A 219 -8.17 -3.34 11.64
C PRO A 219 -7.57 -4.62 11.03
N ALA A 220 -7.94 -4.91 9.80
CA ALA A 220 -7.49 -6.11 9.09
C ALA A 220 -7.58 -5.94 7.57
N ASN A 221 -6.95 -6.86 6.82
CA ASN A 221 -7.25 -7.00 5.40
C ASN A 221 -8.69 -7.53 5.25
N PRO A 222 -9.58 -6.87 4.50
CA PRO A 222 -10.97 -7.29 4.32
C PRO A 222 -11.13 -8.72 3.83
N ALA A 223 -10.16 -9.22 3.06
CA ALA A 223 -10.16 -10.60 2.61
C ALA A 223 -9.98 -11.64 3.74
N ASP A 224 -9.45 -11.22 4.89
CA ASP A 224 -9.20 -12.09 6.06
C ASP A 224 -10.30 -11.98 7.13
N VAL A 225 -11.29 -11.10 6.92
CA VAL A 225 -12.33 -10.81 7.90
C VAL A 225 -13.51 -11.76 7.75
N ASP A 226 -13.93 -12.40 8.84
CA ASP A 226 -15.19 -13.13 8.90
C ASP A 226 -16.36 -12.16 9.15
N LEU A 227 -17.21 -11.99 8.13
CA LEU A 227 -18.42 -11.17 8.17
C LEU A 227 -19.69 -12.01 8.43
N SER A 228 -19.58 -13.27 8.81
CA SER A 228 -20.72 -14.18 9.03
C SER A 228 -21.60 -13.76 10.22
N ALA A 229 -21.01 -13.11 11.23
CA ALA A 229 -21.71 -12.59 12.38
C ALA A 229 -22.63 -11.39 12.06
N VAL A 230 -22.43 -10.74 10.89
CA VAL A 230 -23.25 -9.59 10.44
C VAL A 230 -24.56 -10.08 9.82
N ARG A 231 -25.68 -9.77 10.45
CA ARG A 231 -27.01 -10.23 10.03
C ARG A 231 -27.66 -9.31 9.00
N PRO A 232 -28.54 -9.82 8.14
CA PRO A 232 -29.37 -9.00 7.24
C PRO A 232 -30.17 -7.95 8.01
N GLY A 233 -30.21 -6.70 7.48
CA GLY A 233 -30.94 -5.58 8.07
C GLY A 233 -30.35 -5.00 9.36
N GLU A 234 -29.31 -5.63 9.94
CA GLU A 234 -28.64 -5.16 11.14
C GLU A 234 -27.87 -3.85 10.86
N ALA A 235 -27.87 -2.94 11.83
CA ALA A 235 -27.05 -1.72 11.74
C ALA A 235 -25.58 -2.06 11.97
N VAL A 236 -24.73 -1.62 11.06
CA VAL A 236 -23.26 -1.80 11.10
C VAL A 236 -22.56 -0.46 10.99
N LEU A 237 -21.67 -0.17 11.93
CA LEU A 237 -20.78 0.98 11.85
C LEU A 237 -19.49 0.62 11.12
N LEU A 238 -19.12 1.42 10.11
CA LEU A 238 -17.85 1.36 9.39
C LEU A 238 -17.00 2.58 9.77
N ARG A 239 -15.93 2.38 10.53
CA ARG A 239 -15.04 3.47 10.93
C ARG A 239 -13.83 3.53 9.98
N GLY A 240 -13.90 4.45 9.04
CA GLY A 240 -12.96 4.67 7.95
C GLY A 240 -13.68 4.89 6.64
N LEU A 241 -13.13 5.74 5.73
CA LEU A 241 -13.65 6.04 4.40
C LEU A 241 -12.53 5.99 3.33
N GLY A 242 -11.45 5.24 3.60
CA GLY A 242 -10.38 4.94 2.65
C GLY A 242 -10.67 3.70 1.81
N LEU A 243 -9.64 3.13 1.15
CA LEU A 243 -9.80 1.96 0.26
C LEU A 243 -10.42 0.75 0.95
N ASN A 244 -10.06 0.49 2.21
CA ASN A 244 -10.59 -0.62 2.99
C ASN A 244 -12.12 -0.50 3.22
N PHE A 245 -12.65 0.73 3.31
CA PHE A 245 -14.09 0.98 3.35
C PHE A 245 -14.79 0.46 2.09
N PHE A 246 -14.25 0.76 0.90
CA PHE A 246 -14.84 0.30 -0.36
C PHE A 246 -14.82 -1.22 -0.49
N ASP A 247 -13.79 -1.87 0.05
CA ASP A 247 -13.72 -3.33 0.13
C ASP A 247 -14.85 -3.89 1.00
N HIS A 248 -15.03 -3.38 2.24
CA HIS A 248 -16.13 -3.80 3.12
C HIS A 248 -17.50 -3.47 2.53
N MET A 249 -17.66 -2.29 1.91
CA MET A 249 -18.87 -1.90 1.18
C MET A 249 -19.23 -2.96 0.13
N ALA A 250 -18.27 -3.36 -0.70
CA ALA A 250 -18.50 -4.37 -1.73
C ALA A 250 -18.82 -5.76 -1.16
N LEU A 251 -18.12 -6.18 -0.11
CA LEU A 251 -18.39 -7.47 0.55
C LEU A 251 -19.77 -7.53 1.21
N LEU A 252 -20.23 -6.42 1.80
CA LEU A 252 -21.50 -6.33 2.51
C LEU A 252 -22.69 -6.03 1.60
N THR A 253 -22.47 -5.72 0.32
CA THR A 253 -23.50 -5.44 -0.70
C THR A 253 -23.45 -6.45 -1.83
N LEU A 254 -22.51 -6.35 -2.76
CA LEU A 254 -22.29 -7.32 -3.85
C LEU A 254 -22.07 -8.73 -3.32
N GLY A 255 -21.22 -8.88 -2.31
CA GLY A 255 -20.94 -10.15 -1.64
C GLY A 255 -22.18 -10.77 -0.94
N ARG A 256 -23.21 -9.98 -0.70
CA ARG A 256 -24.52 -10.42 -0.18
C ARG A 256 -25.56 -10.63 -1.29
N GLY A 257 -25.16 -10.49 -2.57
CA GLY A 257 -25.99 -10.74 -3.75
C GLY A 257 -26.80 -9.54 -4.25
N GLY A 258 -26.55 -8.36 -3.71
CA GLY A 258 -27.04 -7.12 -4.30
C GLY A 258 -26.41 -6.86 -5.67
N ARG A 259 -27.00 -6.01 -6.48
CA ARG A 259 -26.55 -5.73 -7.85
C ARG A 259 -26.64 -4.25 -8.16
N PHE A 260 -25.74 -3.79 -9.03
CA PHE A 260 -25.82 -2.47 -9.63
C PHE A 260 -26.27 -2.58 -11.07
N GLU A 261 -27.24 -1.74 -11.46
CA GLU A 261 -27.82 -1.70 -12.81
C GLU A 261 -27.80 -0.26 -13.32
N ARG A 262 -27.48 -0.08 -14.61
CA ARG A 262 -27.60 1.25 -15.23
C ARG A 262 -29.06 1.48 -15.69
N SER A 263 -29.67 2.56 -15.21
CA SER A 263 -31.01 2.99 -15.56
C SER A 263 -31.02 4.49 -15.81
N GLY A 264 -31.44 4.94 -16.98
CA GLY A 264 -31.48 6.36 -17.33
C GLY A 264 -30.10 7.07 -17.25
N GLY A 265 -29.00 6.35 -17.54
CA GLY A 265 -27.64 6.87 -17.46
C GLY A 265 -27.03 6.89 -16.04
N ARG A 266 -27.82 6.57 -15.00
CA ARG A 266 -27.39 6.51 -13.60
C ARG A 266 -27.20 5.06 -13.15
N LEU A 267 -26.30 4.85 -12.20
CA LEU A 267 -26.14 3.57 -11.52
C LEU A 267 -27.19 3.49 -10.39
N VAL A 268 -27.93 2.39 -10.36
CA VAL A 268 -28.98 2.14 -9.36
C VAL A 268 -28.66 0.85 -8.63
N TYR A 269 -28.74 0.85 -7.32
CA TYR A 269 -28.56 -0.36 -6.53
C TYR A 269 -29.87 -1.14 -6.37
N ARG A 270 -29.79 -2.44 -6.57
CA ARG A 270 -30.88 -3.41 -6.36
C ARG A 270 -30.55 -4.30 -5.18
N PRO A 271 -31.13 -4.06 -4.01
CA PRO A 271 -30.83 -4.86 -2.82
C PRO A 271 -31.34 -6.29 -2.97
N SER A 272 -30.58 -7.24 -2.41
CA SER A 272 -30.98 -8.65 -2.30
C SER A 272 -31.86 -8.93 -1.08
N GLY A 273 -31.95 -8.00 -0.13
CA GLY A 273 -32.57 -8.17 1.18
C GLY A 273 -31.67 -8.87 2.21
N ARG A 274 -30.42 -9.19 1.87
CA ARG A 274 -29.44 -9.80 2.76
C ARG A 274 -28.36 -8.83 3.24
N GLU A 275 -28.39 -7.59 2.79
CA GLU A 275 -27.49 -6.54 3.22
C GLU A 275 -27.80 -6.08 4.65
N PRO A 276 -26.77 -5.72 5.44
CA PRO A 276 -26.96 -4.91 6.63
C PRO A 276 -27.28 -3.46 6.25
N ARG A 277 -27.67 -2.65 7.22
CA ARG A 277 -27.75 -1.19 7.08
C ARG A 277 -26.40 -0.59 7.47
N LEU A 278 -25.70 0.01 6.52
CA LEU A 278 -24.34 0.51 6.69
C LEU A 278 -24.35 1.97 7.13
N TYR A 279 -23.62 2.28 8.19
CA TYR A 279 -23.38 3.62 8.69
C TYR A 279 -21.88 3.88 8.74
N ALA A 280 -21.36 4.69 7.83
CA ALA A 280 -19.94 4.95 7.69
C ALA A 280 -19.54 6.32 8.22
N GLY A 281 -18.29 6.48 8.62
CA GLY A 281 -17.75 7.77 9.01
C GLY A 281 -16.24 7.74 9.24
N SER A 282 -15.64 8.91 9.31
CA SER A 282 -14.21 9.09 9.56
C SER A 282 -13.93 10.46 10.17
N ARG A 283 -12.67 10.73 10.52
CA ARG A 283 -12.24 12.08 10.93
C ARG A 283 -12.57 13.13 9.85
N ARG A 284 -12.32 12.80 8.58
CA ARG A 284 -12.54 13.69 7.44
C ARG A 284 -14.01 13.73 6.99
N GLY A 285 -14.76 12.66 7.18
CA GLY A 285 -16.18 12.54 6.83
C GLY A 285 -16.51 12.40 5.35
N VAL A 286 -15.52 12.44 4.48
CA VAL A 286 -15.64 12.18 3.04
C VAL A 286 -14.70 11.04 2.63
N PRO A 287 -15.06 10.27 1.57
CA PRO A 287 -14.19 9.20 1.06
C PRO A 287 -12.97 9.77 0.34
N TYR A 288 -12.00 8.91 0.05
CA TYR A 288 -10.91 9.24 -0.83
C TYR A 288 -11.42 9.61 -2.22
N HIS A 289 -10.75 10.56 -2.87
CA HIS A 289 -11.07 10.99 -4.23
C HIS A 289 -11.03 9.83 -5.22
N ALA A 290 -12.00 9.76 -6.14
CA ALA A 290 -11.93 8.85 -7.28
C ALA A 290 -10.67 9.11 -8.11
N ARG A 291 -10.07 8.05 -8.61
CA ARG A 291 -9.02 8.18 -9.61
C ARG A 291 -9.58 8.71 -10.92
N GLY A 292 -8.84 9.63 -11.56
CA GLY A 292 -9.16 10.07 -12.92
C GLY A 292 -9.06 8.90 -13.91
N GLU A 293 -9.91 8.89 -14.92
CA GLU A 293 -9.78 7.96 -16.03
C GLU A 293 -8.39 8.08 -16.66
N ASN A 294 -7.81 6.94 -17.03
CA ASN A 294 -6.41 6.89 -17.45
C ASN A 294 -6.23 7.39 -18.88
N GLU A 295 -5.57 8.52 -19.04
CA GLU A 295 -5.17 9.08 -20.33
C GLU A 295 -3.64 8.93 -20.58
N LYS A 296 -2.89 8.52 -19.57
CA LYS A 296 -1.42 8.34 -19.63
C LYS A 296 -1.01 7.00 -20.25
N GLY A 297 -1.97 6.11 -20.50
CA GLY A 297 -1.70 4.75 -20.97
C GLY A 297 -0.90 3.91 -19.97
N ALA A 298 -0.22 2.88 -20.47
CA ALA A 298 0.51 1.92 -19.63
C ALA A 298 1.76 2.53 -18.96
N HIS A 299 2.50 3.39 -19.67
CA HIS A 299 3.85 3.83 -19.30
C HIS A 299 3.94 5.32 -18.92
N GLY A 300 2.91 6.09 -19.19
CA GLY A 300 2.95 7.55 -18.98
C GLY A 300 2.95 7.91 -17.49
N ARG A 301 3.77 8.91 -17.15
CA ARG A 301 3.77 9.57 -15.85
C ARG A 301 4.12 11.05 -16.01
N HIS A 302 3.80 11.84 -15.01
CA HIS A 302 4.39 13.18 -14.90
C HIS A 302 5.90 13.05 -14.59
N LEU A 303 6.72 13.79 -15.30
CA LEU A 303 8.15 13.88 -15.04
C LEU A 303 8.41 15.09 -14.13
N PRO A 304 9.23 14.96 -13.07
CA PRO A 304 9.46 16.04 -12.12
C PRO A 304 10.19 17.23 -12.80
N VAL A 305 9.74 18.42 -12.47
CA VAL A 305 10.34 19.68 -12.96
C VAL A 305 11.07 20.43 -11.84
N LEU A 306 10.51 20.42 -10.64
CA LEU A 306 11.12 21.06 -9.46
C LEU A 306 11.82 20.04 -8.58
N LEU A 307 11.18 18.89 -8.29
CA LEU A 307 11.76 17.84 -7.47
C LEU A 307 12.61 16.87 -8.32
N THR A 308 13.53 17.43 -9.11
CA THR A 308 14.44 16.66 -9.97
C THR A 308 15.52 15.93 -9.18
N GLU A 309 16.19 14.96 -9.80
CA GLU A 309 17.36 14.29 -9.22
C GLU A 309 18.44 15.27 -8.78
N GLU A 310 18.68 16.33 -9.57
CA GLU A 310 19.64 17.39 -9.23
C GLU A 310 19.21 18.17 -7.98
N THR A 311 17.93 18.54 -7.88
CA THR A 311 17.37 19.20 -6.70
C THR A 311 17.50 18.32 -5.47
N ILE A 312 17.15 17.02 -5.57
CA ILE A 312 17.29 16.06 -4.49
C ILE A 312 18.76 15.92 -4.07
N ALA A 313 19.67 15.78 -5.02
CA ALA A 313 21.10 15.71 -4.73
C ALA A 313 21.63 16.96 -4.03
N ARG A 314 21.13 18.16 -4.39
CA ARG A 314 21.47 19.42 -3.72
C ARG A 314 20.96 19.43 -2.27
N LEU A 315 19.72 19.01 -2.05
CA LEU A 315 19.14 18.88 -0.71
C LEU A 315 19.92 17.88 0.16
N HIS A 316 20.31 16.74 -0.40
CA HIS A 316 21.12 15.75 0.30
C HIS A 316 22.50 16.28 0.69
N ARG A 317 23.16 17.09 -0.13
CA ARG A 317 24.43 17.73 0.23
C ARG A 317 24.29 18.62 1.46
N ARG A 318 23.22 19.46 1.53
CA ARG A 318 22.93 20.27 2.72
C ARG A 318 22.81 19.39 3.97
N SER A 319 22.15 18.23 3.87
CA SER A 319 22.01 17.30 4.99
C SER A 319 23.37 16.72 5.45
N VAL A 320 24.29 16.44 4.53
CA VAL A 320 25.65 15.98 4.87
C VAL A 320 26.47 17.06 5.56
N ASP A 321 26.28 18.33 5.18
CA ASP A 321 26.93 19.50 5.79
C ASP A 321 26.35 19.85 7.18
N GLY A 322 25.43 19.02 7.71
CA GLY A 322 24.85 19.16 9.06
C GLY A 322 23.57 19.97 9.13
N GLU A 323 23.06 20.48 8.00
CA GLU A 323 21.77 21.15 7.91
C GLU A 323 20.65 20.13 7.66
N ARG A 324 19.93 19.72 8.71
CA ARG A 324 18.84 18.76 8.59
C ARG A 324 17.70 19.28 7.71
N LEU A 325 17.19 18.46 6.81
CA LEU A 325 16.03 18.80 5.98
C LEU A 325 14.74 18.76 6.78
N HIS A 326 13.85 19.69 6.52
CA HIS A 326 12.49 19.71 7.03
C HIS A 326 11.51 19.51 5.89
N PHE A 327 10.62 18.51 6.01
CA PHE A 327 9.67 18.19 4.95
C PHE A 327 8.76 19.38 4.62
N GLY A 328 8.23 20.06 5.65
CA GLY A 328 7.29 21.17 5.47
C GLY A 328 7.88 22.39 4.78
N THR A 329 9.18 22.66 4.96
CA THR A 329 9.83 23.88 4.42
C THR A 329 10.74 23.62 3.22
N ASP A 330 11.36 22.45 3.11
CA ASP A 330 12.31 22.16 2.02
C ASP A 330 11.70 21.35 0.87
N LEU A 331 10.75 20.43 1.17
CA LEU A 331 10.19 19.52 0.16
C LEU A 331 8.76 19.88 -0.25
N TRP A 332 7.90 20.17 0.74
CA TRP A 332 6.49 20.45 0.47
C TRP A 332 6.27 21.63 -0.50
N PRO A 333 6.98 22.78 -0.40
CA PRO A 333 6.79 23.88 -1.36
C PRO A 333 7.09 23.48 -2.80
N LEU A 334 8.07 22.60 -3.03
CA LEU A 334 8.40 22.09 -4.37
C LEU A 334 7.29 21.18 -4.90
N ILE A 335 6.82 20.24 -4.06
CA ILE A 335 5.75 19.33 -4.40
C ILE A 335 4.45 20.08 -4.69
N ALA A 336 4.06 21.02 -3.81
CA ALA A 336 2.84 21.78 -3.95
C ALA A 336 2.83 22.60 -5.25
N LYS A 337 3.91 23.31 -5.51
CA LYS A 337 4.04 24.15 -6.70
C LYS A 337 4.02 23.34 -7.99
N GLU A 338 4.62 22.17 -7.99
CA GLU A 338 4.61 21.26 -9.13
C GLU A 338 3.20 20.73 -9.41
N VAL A 339 2.46 20.34 -8.38
CA VAL A 339 1.05 19.93 -8.48
C VAL A 339 0.18 21.07 -9.01
N GLU A 340 0.32 22.26 -8.45
CA GLU A 340 -0.43 23.46 -8.84
C GLU A 340 -0.16 23.86 -10.28
N SER A 341 1.09 23.77 -10.74
CA SER A 341 1.47 24.08 -12.11
C SER A 341 0.74 23.18 -13.12
N VAL A 342 0.60 21.90 -12.83
CA VAL A 342 -0.13 20.94 -13.67
C VAL A 342 -1.63 21.24 -13.65
N TYR A 343 -2.19 21.61 -12.49
CA TYR A 343 -3.58 22.04 -12.41
C TYR A 343 -3.87 23.22 -13.35
N TYR A 344 -3.08 24.29 -13.25
CA TYR A 344 -3.29 25.47 -14.06
C TYR A 344 -3.00 25.23 -15.55
N ALA A 345 -1.99 24.40 -15.87
CA ALA A 345 -1.72 24.02 -17.25
C ALA A 345 -2.91 23.31 -17.89
N ALA A 346 -3.51 22.35 -17.18
CA ALA A 346 -4.70 21.64 -17.64
C ALA A 346 -5.94 22.57 -17.71
N LEU A 347 -6.10 23.48 -16.75
CA LEU A 347 -7.20 24.47 -16.72
C LEU A 347 -7.15 25.40 -17.92
N LEU A 348 -5.98 25.96 -18.23
CA LEU A 348 -5.79 26.85 -19.38
C LEU A 348 -5.92 26.08 -20.71
N GLY A 349 -5.40 24.85 -20.76
CA GLY A 349 -5.57 23.96 -21.90
C GLY A 349 -7.06 23.67 -22.21
N ALA A 350 -7.85 23.40 -21.19
CA ALA A 350 -9.29 23.17 -21.33
C ALA A 350 -10.07 24.42 -21.83
N ARG A 351 -9.52 25.62 -21.61
CA ARG A 351 -10.06 26.89 -22.15
C ARG A 351 -9.65 27.18 -23.59
N GLY A 352 -8.79 26.34 -24.19
CA GLY A 352 -8.32 26.50 -25.56
C GLY A 352 -7.09 27.42 -25.71
N GLU A 353 -6.41 27.75 -24.62
CA GLU A 353 -5.22 28.63 -24.62
C GLU A 353 -3.92 27.90 -25.00
N GLY A 354 -3.98 26.90 -25.85
CA GLY A 354 -2.92 25.91 -26.12
C GLY A 354 -1.50 26.47 -26.34
N SER A 355 -1.34 27.61 -27.04
CA SER A 355 -0.02 28.21 -27.28
C SER A 355 0.55 28.95 -26.05
N GLY A 356 -0.28 29.41 -25.14
CA GLY A 356 0.11 30.15 -23.93
C GLY A 356 0.39 29.26 -22.72
N VAL A 357 -0.07 28.00 -22.72
CA VAL A 357 0.06 27.10 -21.58
C VAL A 357 1.50 26.88 -21.15
N LYS A 358 2.39 26.62 -22.11
CA LYS A 358 3.81 26.38 -21.79
C LYS A 358 4.47 27.63 -21.20
N GLU A 359 4.24 28.80 -21.77
CA GLU A 359 4.76 30.07 -21.26
C GLU A 359 4.25 30.34 -19.84
N PHE A 360 2.95 30.16 -19.62
CA PHE A 360 2.37 30.27 -18.28
C PHE A 360 3.06 29.33 -17.30
N THR A 361 3.18 28.04 -17.64
CA THR A 361 3.74 27.01 -16.75
C THR A 361 5.19 27.34 -16.39
N ASP A 362 6.02 27.72 -17.37
CA ASP A 362 7.42 28.09 -17.13
C ASP A 362 7.52 29.31 -16.19
N ARG A 363 6.67 30.33 -16.39
CA ARG A 363 6.59 31.49 -15.53
C ARG A 363 6.06 31.20 -14.13
N TYR A 364 5.03 30.36 -14.03
CA TYR A 364 4.47 29.97 -12.74
C TYR A 364 5.48 29.20 -11.89
N LEU A 365 6.18 28.23 -12.49
CA LEU A 365 7.23 27.47 -11.80
C LEU A 365 8.40 28.35 -11.33
N ALA A 366 8.74 29.41 -12.09
CA ALA A 366 9.80 30.34 -11.75
C ALA A 366 9.38 31.46 -10.78
N ALA A 367 8.08 31.73 -10.64
CA ALA A 367 7.58 32.81 -9.78
C ALA A 367 7.81 32.49 -8.30
N PRO A 368 8.29 33.43 -7.48
CA PRO A 368 8.33 33.23 -6.04
C PRO A 368 6.92 33.13 -5.47
N PRO A 369 6.73 32.33 -4.41
CA PRO A 369 5.42 32.18 -3.78
C PRO A 369 4.80 33.50 -3.34
N GLY A 370 3.49 33.66 -3.50
CA GLY A 370 2.72 34.81 -3.04
C GLY A 370 2.34 35.79 -4.15
N GLY A 371 2.68 37.10 -4.01
CA GLY A 371 2.19 38.16 -4.91
C GLY A 371 2.44 37.92 -6.39
N ALA A 372 3.67 37.51 -6.75
CA ALA A 372 4.05 37.24 -8.13
C ALA A 372 3.23 36.13 -8.79
N GLU A 373 2.86 35.09 -8.04
CA GLU A 373 1.97 34.02 -8.50
C GLU A 373 0.55 34.57 -8.72
N GLN A 374 0.06 35.39 -7.78
CA GLN A 374 -1.28 35.97 -7.88
C GLN A 374 -1.37 36.91 -9.09
N ASP A 375 -0.37 37.76 -9.30
CA ASP A 375 -0.28 38.67 -10.47
C ASP A 375 -0.31 37.87 -11.79
N LEU A 376 0.38 36.74 -11.82
CA LEU A 376 0.40 35.86 -12.99
C LEU A 376 -0.98 35.20 -13.22
N LEU A 377 -1.63 34.73 -12.18
CA LEU A 377 -2.98 34.14 -12.27
C LEU A 377 -4.01 35.20 -12.73
N ASP A 378 -3.87 36.46 -12.27
CA ASP A 378 -4.70 37.57 -12.72
C ASP A 378 -4.48 37.88 -14.19
N ALA A 379 -3.19 37.89 -14.64
CA ALA A 379 -2.83 38.15 -16.03
C ALA A 379 -3.38 37.11 -17.03
N TYR A 380 -3.57 35.85 -16.55
CA TYR A 380 -4.19 34.77 -17.32
C TYR A 380 -5.65 34.57 -17.00
N ALA A 381 -6.30 35.56 -16.39
CA ALA A 381 -7.73 35.57 -16.06
C ALA A 381 -8.21 34.30 -15.28
N VAL A 382 -7.38 33.75 -14.40
CA VAL A 382 -7.77 32.66 -13.51
C VAL A 382 -8.59 33.24 -12.36
N ALA A 383 -9.89 33.01 -12.40
CA ALA A 383 -10.82 33.54 -11.40
C ALA A 383 -10.47 33.05 -9.99
N PRO A 384 -10.66 33.85 -8.93
CA PRO A 384 -10.36 33.42 -7.55
C PRO A 384 -10.99 32.10 -7.13
N ALA A 385 -12.19 31.78 -7.62
CA ALA A 385 -12.87 30.52 -7.35
C ALA A 385 -12.21 29.28 -7.98
N GLU A 386 -11.44 29.47 -9.05
CA GLU A 386 -10.71 28.42 -9.79
C GLU A 386 -9.27 28.27 -9.31
N ARG A 387 -8.80 29.18 -8.44
CA ARG A 387 -7.44 29.06 -7.89
C ARG A 387 -7.32 27.87 -6.97
N TRP A 388 -6.18 27.22 -7.06
CA TRP A 388 -5.87 26.08 -6.22
C TRP A 388 -5.90 26.48 -4.75
N ASP A 389 -6.48 25.62 -3.92
CA ASP A 389 -6.58 25.84 -2.48
C ASP A 389 -6.50 24.47 -1.78
N TRP A 390 -5.34 24.21 -1.17
CA TRP A 390 -5.06 22.96 -0.49
C TRP A 390 -6.00 22.68 0.67
N GLU A 391 -6.45 23.72 1.40
CA GLU A 391 -7.38 23.53 2.51
C GLU A 391 -8.77 23.13 1.98
N ARG A 392 -9.27 23.84 0.98
CA ARG A 392 -10.57 23.53 0.33
C ARG A 392 -10.58 22.11 -0.26
N ILE A 393 -9.47 21.66 -0.87
CA ILE A 393 -9.38 20.33 -1.48
C ILE A 393 -9.28 19.26 -0.40
N SER A 394 -8.48 19.49 0.65
CA SER A 394 -8.30 18.53 1.76
C SER A 394 -9.50 18.46 2.70
N ARG A 395 -10.31 19.52 2.75
CA ARG A 395 -11.47 19.67 3.65
C ARG A 395 -12.63 20.33 2.93
N PRO A 396 -13.29 19.63 2.00
CA PRO A 396 -14.24 20.23 1.04
C PRO A 396 -15.52 20.81 1.66
N TYR A 397 -15.85 20.48 2.90
CA TYR A 397 -16.95 21.07 3.65
C TYR A 397 -16.54 22.35 4.42
N GLY A 398 -15.25 22.68 4.51
CA GLY A 398 -14.73 23.84 5.25
C GLY A 398 -15.15 23.82 6.72
N ASP A 399 -15.75 24.94 7.16
CA ASP A 399 -16.28 25.09 8.53
C ASP A 399 -17.78 24.80 8.64
N ARG A 400 -18.41 24.31 7.58
CA ARG A 400 -19.84 24.02 7.57
C ARG A 400 -20.22 23.04 8.68
N VAL A 401 -21.26 23.39 9.42
CA VAL A 401 -21.99 22.53 10.33
C VAL A 401 -23.33 22.21 9.66
N PHE A 402 -23.69 20.94 9.67
CA PHE A 402 -24.89 20.44 9.02
C PHE A 402 -26.02 20.28 10.04
N ALA A 403 -27.23 20.73 9.67
CA ALA A 403 -28.37 20.66 10.55
C ALA A 403 -28.77 19.23 10.95
N GLY A 404 -28.51 18.28 10.07
CA GLY A 404 -28.79 16.86 10.29
C GLY A 404 -28.19 15.98 9.19
N ARG A 405 -28.43 14.67 9.31
CA ARG A 405 -27.88 13.68 8.36
C ARG A 405 -28.41 13.88 6.94
N ASP A 406 -29.64 14.30 6.75
CA ASP A 406 -30.18 14.54 5.41
C ASP A 406 -29.49 15.74 4.74
N ASP A 407 -29.25 16.84 5.48
CA ASP A 407 -28.50 18.01 5.00
C ASP A 407 -27.06 17.62 4.61
N PHE A 408 -26.40 16.80 5.43
CA PHE A 408 -25.07 16.29 5.10
C PHE A 408 -25.09 15.36 3.89
N ARG A 409 -26.06 14.46 3.81
CA ARG A 409 -26.21 13.50 2.70
C ARG A 409 -26.42 14.21 1.36
N ASP A 410 -27.29 15.23 1.32
CA ASP A 410 -27.54 16.01 0.10
C ASP A 410 -26.29 16.73 -0.37
N TRP A 411 -25.55 17.33 0.57
CA TRP A 411 -24.24 17.93 0.28
C TRP A 411 -23.22 16.89 -0.20
N LEU A 412 -23.15 15.73 0.46
CA LEU A 412 -22.22 14.66 0.11
C LEU A 412 -22.51 14.09 -1.28
N LEU A 413 -23.77 13.86 -1.62
CA LEU A 413 -24.18 13.42 -2.97
C LEU A 413 -23.70 14.41 -4.04
N GLY A 414 -23.88 15.71 -3.80
CA GLY A 414 -23.36 16.75 -4.68
C GLY A 414 -21.83 16.76 -4.78
N HIS A 415 -21.12 16.51 -3.67
CA HIS A 415 -19.67 16.40 -3.65
C HIS A 415 -19.17 15.19 -4.44
N LEU A 416 -19.77 14.02 -4.23
CA LEU A 416 -19.42 12.79 -4.94
C LEU A 416 -19.73 12.86 -6.43
N ALA A 417 -20.86 13.49 -6.81
CA ALA A 417 -21.21 13.69 -8.21
C ALA A 417 -20.20 14.58 -8.94
N ARG A 418 -19.67 15.62 -8.27
CA ARG A 418 -18.58 16.44 -8.82
C ARG A 418 -17.29 15.62 -8.95
N ASP A 419 -16.92 14.82 -7.93
CA ASP A 419 -15.73 13.97 -7.97
C ASP A 419 -15.79 12.96 -9.14
N VAL A 420 -16.98 12.38 -9.39
CA VAL A 420 -17.25 11.52 -10.57
C VAL A 420 -17.04 12.28 -11.87
N SER A 421 -17.59 13.50 -11.98
CA SER A 421 -17.44 14.34 -13.18
C SER A 421 -15.97 14.69 -13.45
N GLU A 422 -15.24 15.11 -12.42
CA GLU A 422 -13.80 15.38 -12.49
C GLU A 422 -12.98 14.14 -12.87
N ALA A 423 -13.35 12.97 -12.32
CA ALA A 423 -12.65 11.72 -12.66
C ALA A 423 -12.86 11.32 -14.13
N ARG A 424 -14.05 11.51 -14.67
CA ARG A 424 -14.35 11.27 -16.11
C ARG A 424 -13.61 12.23 -17.04
N SER A 425 -13.25 13.41 -16.56
CA SER A 425 -12.42 14.37 -17.34
C SER A 425 -10.99 13.90 -17.55
N GLY A 426 -10.59 12.79 -16.92
CA GLY A 426 -9.29 12.18 -17.10
C GLY A 426 -8.17 12.71 -16.20
N ASN A 427 -7.03 12.01 -16.20
CA ASN A 427 -5.86 12.34 -15.40
C ASN A 427 -4.76 13.10 -16.17
N VAL A 428 -5.11 13.65 -17.33
CA VAL A 428 -4.30 14.57 -18.12
C VAL A 428 -5.13 15.80 -18.50
N SER A 429 -6.32 15.59 -19.07
CA SER A 429 -7.20 16.66 -19.56
C SER A 429 -8.01 17.30 -18.44
N GLY A 430 -8.36 16.55 -17.38
CA GLY A 430 -9.11 17.02 -16.23
C GLY A 430 -8.22 17.76 -15.22
N PRO A 431 -8.38 19.09 -15.01
CA PRO A 431 -7.44 19.88 -14.21
C PRO A 431 -7.19 19.32 -12.81
N LEU A 432 -8.26 19.02 -12.06
CA LEU A 432 -8.13 18.49 -10.71
C LEU A 432 -7.44 17.12 -10.70
N LYS A 433 -7.88 16.18 -11.53
CA LYS A 433 -7.34 14.81 -11.50
C LYS A 433 -5.95 14.72 -12.12
N ALA A 434 -5.59 15.56 -13.07
CA ALA A 434 -4.21 15.69 -13.55
C ALA A 434 -3.27 16.11 -12.42
N ALA A 435 -3.65 17.15 -11.66
CA ALA A 435 -2.88 17.63 -10.52
C ALA A 435 -2.76 16.59 -9.37
N LEU A 436 -3.86 15.95 -9.01
CA LEU A 436 -3.83 14.93 -7.95
C LEU A 436 -2.99 13.69 -8.36
N ASP A 437 -2.94 13.35 -9.65
CA ASP A 437 -2.14 12.24 -10.15
C ASP A 437 -0.62 12.54 -10.11
N VAL A 438 -0.21 13.83 -10.12
CA VAL A 438 1.18 14.24 -9.91
C VAL A 438 1.69 13.77 -8.55
N LEU A 439 0.90 13.88 -7.48
CA LEU A 439 1.27 13.37 -6.15
C LEU A 439 1.61 11.88 -6.17
N ARG A 440 0.93 11.10 -7.02
CA ARG A 440 1.21 9.69 -7.21
C ARG A 440 2.49 9.48 -8.04
N ASP A 441 2.68 10.27 -9.07
CA ASP A 441 3.80 10.13 -10.00
C ASP A 441 5.13 10.58 -9.36
N LEU A 442 5.11 11.61 -8.49
CA LEU A 442 6.28 12.08 -7.73
C LEU A 442 6.69 11.18 -6.55
N ARG A 443 5.97 10.08 -6.33
CA ARG A 443 6.19 9.22 -5.16
C ARG A 443 7.61 8.68 -5.06
N ASN A 444 8.23 8.35 -6.20
CA ASN A 444 9.61 7.86 -6.23
C ASN A 444 10.61 8.96 -5.86
N GLU A 445 10.42 10.16 -6.36
CA GLU A 445 11.27 11.32 -6.10
C GLU A 445 11.17 11.73 -4.63
N ILE A 446 9.95 11.78 -4.08
CA ILE A 446 9.73 12.04 -2.65
C ILE A 446 10.41 10.97 -1.80
N ARG A 447 10.26 9.68 -2.17
CA ARG A 447 10.91 8.57 -1.50
C ARG A 447 12.42 8.75 -1.45
N ILE A 448 13.05 9.02 -2.59
CA ILE A 448 14.50 9.25 -2.66
C ILE A 448 14.92 10.42 -1.77
N ALA A 449 14.09 11.48 -1.71
CA ALA A 449 14.39 12.66 -0.91
C ALA A 449 14.30 12.41 0.60
N VAL A 450 13.44 11.49 1.06
CA VAL A 450 13.15 11.30 2.50
C VAL A 450 13.70 10.01 3.10
N ASP A 451 14.02 8.99 2.28
CA ASP A 451 14.49 7.68 2.74
C ASP A 451 15.78 7.81 3.57
N HIS A 452 15.99 6.82 4.45
CA HIS A 452 17.19 6.72 5.30
C HIS A 452 17.43 7.90 6.24
N GLY A 453 16.34 8.50 6.78
CA GLY A 453 16.41 9.54 7.80
C GLY A 453 17.02 10.87 7.31
N ARG A 454 16.87 11.18 6.03
CA ARG A 454 17.36 12.43 5.46
C ARG A 454 16.57 13.66 5.93
N VAL A 455 15.34 13.46 6.38
CA VAL A 455 14.49 14.47 7.01
C VAL A 455 14.67 14.41 8.52
N GLU A 456 14.69 15.56 9.19
CA GLU A 456 14.77 15.69 10.65
C GLU A 456 13.63 14.91 11.33
N GLY A 457 13.92 14.25 12.47
CA GLY A 457 13.02 13.28 13.09
C GLY A 457 11.64 13.83 13.49
N ASN A 458 11.55 15.06 13.99
CA ASN A 458 10.25 15.66 14.31
C ASN A 458 9.49 16.05 13.05
N SER A 459 10.17 16.61 12.06
CA SER A 459 9.54 16.92 10.76
C SER A 459 9.10 15.63 10.02
N TYR A 460 9.87 14.54 10.14
CA TYR A 460 9.44 13.24 9.64
C TYR A 460 8.14 12.80 10.33
N ARG A 461 8.09 12.85 11.68
CA ARG A 461 6.91 12.44 12.45
C ARG A 461 5.69 13.31 12.15
N ASP A 462 5.84 14.63 12.23
CA ASP A 462 4.72 15.56 12.24
C ASP A 462 4.31 15.98 10.80
N ASP A 463 5.28 16.38 9.97
CA ASP A 463 4.98 16.89 8.62
C ASP A 463 4.79 15.76 7.62
N LEU A 464 5.72 14.78 7.56
CA LEU A 464 5.63 13.70 6.57
C LEU A 464 4.62 12.63 6.98
N GLN A 465 4.81 11.98 8.14
CA GLN A 465 3.99 10.85 8.57
C GLN A 465 2.63 11.30 9.10
N GLY A 466 2.60 12.36 9.91
CA GLY A 466 1.39 12.84 10.60
C GLY A 466 0.45 13.63 9.68
N TRP A 467 0.99 14.37 8.73
CA TRP A 467 0.20 15.26 7.88
C TRP A 467 0.22 14.87 6.40
N TYR A 468 1.39 14.84 5.74
CA TYR A 468 1.48 14.65 4.29
C TYR A 468 1.05 13.25 3.83
N THR A 469 1.52 12.20 4.50
CA THR A 469 1.18 10.81 4.10
C THR A 469 -0.33 10.56 4.11
N PRO A 470 -1.11 10.96 5.16
CA PRO A 470 -2.56 10.87 5.12
C PRO A 470 -3.23 11.79 4.08
N LEU A 471 -2.66 12.97 3.82
CA LEU A 471 -3.15 13.88 2.78
C LEU A 471 -2.94 13.27 1.39
N ASN A 472 -1.74 12.81 1.09
CA ASN A 472 -1.40 12.15 -0.16
C ASN A 472 -2.29 10.90 -0.40
N ALA A 473 -2.52 10.08 0.64
CA ALA A 473 -3.41 8.93 0.53
C ALA A 473 -4.84 9.35 0.18
N PHE A 474 -5.37 10.39 0.80
CA PHE A 474 -6.71 10.92 0.53
C PHE A 474 -6.85 11.45 -0.90
N LEU A 475 -5.86 12.17 -1.40
CA LEU A 475 -5.90 12.88 -2.68
C LEU A 475 -5.54 12.00 -3.87
N SER A 476 -4.54 11.10 -3.73
CA SER A 476 -3.92 10.42 -4.87
C SER A 476 -4.04 8.88 -4.89
N ILE A 477 -4.46 8.26 -3.76
CA ILE A 477 -4.55 6.80 -3.64
C ILE A 477 -6.01 6.34 -3.54
N GLY A 478 -6.88 6.97 -4.30
CA GLY A 478 -8.31 6.71 -4.23
C GLY A 478 -8.78 5.44 -4.95
N PRO A 479 -10.08 5.14 -4.82
CA PRO A 479 -10.71 4.00 -5.47
C PRO A 479 -10.90 4.24 -6.96
N PRO A 480 -11.22 3.17 -7.73
CA PRO A 480 -11.79 3.30 -9.06
C PRO A 480 -13.03 4.21 -9.05
N LEU A 481 -13.24 4.95 -10.13
CA LEU A 481 -14.44 5.78 -10.33
C LEU A 481 -15.74 5.02 -10.07
N SER A 482 -15.82 3.76 -10.53
CA SER A 482 -16.99 2.90 -10.33
C SER A 482 -17.36 2.73 -8.86
N ARG A 483 -16.40 2.71 -7.93
CA ARG A 483 -16.65 2.59 -6.49
C ARG A 483 -17.35 3.83 -5.91
N ILE A 484 -17.05 5.01 -6.45
CA ILE A 484 -17.75 6.25 -6.05
C ILE A 484 -19.17 6.25 -6.64
N GLU A 485 -19.37 5.82 -7.89
CA GLU A 485 -20.72 5.65 -8.47
C GLU A 485 -21.56 4.63 -7.66
N GLU A 486 -20.96 3.51 -7.25
CA GLU A 486 -21.59 2.51 -6.39
C GLU A 486 -21.97 3.10 -5.02
N MET A 487 -21.08 3.90 -4.42
CA MET A 487 -21.35 4.58 -3.16
C MET A 487 -22.53 5.56 -3.28
N ILE A 488 -22.62 6.34 -4.36
CA ILE A 488 -23.79 7.22 -4.66
C ILE A 488 -25.06 6.37 -4.72
N ALA A 489 -25.08 5.29 -5.48
CA ALA A 489 -26.26 4.43 -5.63
C ALA A 489 -26.70 3.79 -4.30
N LEU A 490 -25.73 3.44 -3.42
CA LEU A 490 -26.03 2.92 -2.08
C LEU A 490 -26.59 3.99 -1.13
N LEU A 491 -26.10 5.22 -1.21
CA LEU A 491 -26.63 6.36 -0.47
C LEU A 491 -28.09 6.67 -0.92
N GLU A 492 -28.35 6.66 -2.23
CA GLU A 492 -29.68 6.91 -2.79
C GLU A 492 -30.68 5.79 -2.44
N SER A 493 -30.21 4.53 -2.37
CA SER A 493 -31.06 3.39 -1.98
C SER A 493 -31.32 3.29 -0.47
N GLY A 494 -30.60 4.05 0.37
CA GLY A 494 -30.69 4.00 1.83
C GLY A 494 -30.02 2.77 2.47
N VAL A 495 -29.27 1.98 1.72
CA VAL A 495 -28.45 0.86 2.26
C VAL A 495 -27.23 1.38 3.00
N LEU A 496 -26.65 2.49 2.52
CA LEU A 496 -25.53 3.20 3.13
C LEU A 496 -25.99 4.59 3.59
N ASP A 497 -25.50 5.01 4.75
CA ASP A 497 -25.55 6.38 5.25
C ASP A 497 -24.16 6.80 5.74
N VAL A 498 -23.80 8.07 5.64
CA VAL A 498 -22.53 8.61 6.12
C VAL A 498 -22.78 9.61 7.23
N LEU A 499 -22.16 9.35 8.39
CA LEU A 499 -22.41 10.11 9.62
C LEU A 499 -21.82 11.52 9.59
N GLY A 500 -20.80 11.73 8.77
CA GLY A 500 -20.12 13.02 8.63
C GLY A 500 -18.70 13.06 9.19
N PRO A 501 -18.09 14.27 9.21
CA PRO A 501 -16.78 14.52 9.77
C PRO A 501 -16.74 14.36 11.29
N GLY A 502 -15.55 14.00 11.84
CA GLY A 502 -15.37 13.88 13.28
C GLY A 502 -16.18 12.73 13.89
N MET A 503 -16.29 11.59 13.18
CA MET A 503 -16.98 10.43 13.75
C MET A 503 -16.36 10.00 15.06
N ASN A 504 -17.16 10.01 16.11
CA ASN A 504 -16.83 9.46 17.43
C ASN A 504 -17.71 8.23 17.72
N VAL A 505 -17.11 7.20 18.33
CA VAL A 505 -17.81 5.96 18.71
C VAL A 505 -17.51 5.62 20.16
N VAL A 506 -18.56 5.45 20.94
CA VAL A 506 -18.51 5.00 22.34
C VAL A 506 -19.39 3.79 22.55
N ILE A 507 -19.21 3.04 23.65
CA ILE A 507 -20.13 1.97 24.05
C ILE A 507 -21.04 2.53 25.14
N GLU A 508 -22.35 2.36 24.95
CA GLU A 508 -23.35 2.68 25.96
C GLU A 508 -24.15 1.43 26.36
N ASN A 509 -24.51 1.35 27.63
CA ASN A 509 -25.46 0.35 28.10
C ASN A 509 -26.89 0.81 27.73
N GLY A 510 -27.71 -0.09 27.26
CA GLY A 510 -29.14 0.18 27.08
C GLY A 510 -29.80 0.51 28.43
N SER A 511 -30.80 1.38 28.39
CA SER A 511 -31.60 1.65 29.60
C SER A 511 -32.40 0.40 29.97
N ARG A 512 -32.54 0.11 31.28
CA ARG A 512 -33.38 -0.99 31.78
C ARG A 512 -34.84 -0.87 31.32
N GLU A 513 -35.29 0.38 31.07
CA GLU A 513 -36.67 0.68 30.65
C GLU A 513 -36.93 0.33 29.17
N SER A 514 -35.90 0.32 28.31
CA SER A 514 -36.02 -0.02 26.89
C SER A 514 -35.74 -1.48 26.55
N GLY A 515 -35.41 -2.33 27.55
CA GLY A 515 -35.05 -3.74 27.32
C GLY A 515 -33.84 -3.95 26.43
N GLY A 516 -33.07 -2.89 26.17
CA GLY A 516 -31.94 -2.87 25.23
C GLY A 516 -30.63 -3.30 25.86
N GLY A 517 -29.90 -4.20 25.18
CA GLY A 517 -28.51 -4.52 25.48
C GLY A 517 -27.56 -3.34 25.21
N ALA A 518 -26.27 -3.53 25.47
CA ALA A 518 -25.24 -2.56 25.12
C ALA A 518 -25.19 -2.31 23.60
N SER A 519 -24.74 -1.14 23.19
CA SER A 519 -24.56 -0.79 21.77
C SER A 519 -23.35 0.14 21.58
N PHE A 520 -22.73 0.06 20.42
CA PHE A 520 -21.89 1.15 19.91
C PHE A 520 -22.80 2.33 19.56
N VAL A 521 -22.40 3.50 19.97
CA VAL A 521 -23.10 4.76 19.73
C VAL A 521 -22.17 5.68 18.95
N ALA A 522 -22.57 6.01 17.73
CA ALA A 522 -21.79 6.85 16.82
C ALA A 522 -22.41 8.22 16.64
N THR A 523 -21.60 9.25 16.72
CA THR A 523 -21.95 10.67 16.50
C THR A 523 -20.95 11.32 15.54
N SER A 524 -21.27 12.52 15.08
CA SER A 524 -20.36 13.39 14.33
C SER A 524 -20.28 14.75 15.01
N ASP A 525 -19.11 15.37 14.95
CA ASP A 525 -18.87 16.70 15.53
C ASP A 525 -19.48 17.83 14.65
N ARG A 526 -19.82 17.54 13.41
CA ARG A 526 -20.25 18.52 12.41
C ARG A 526 -21.68 18.28 11.87
N VAL A 527 -22.29 17.16 12.23
CA VAL A 527 -23.64 16.78 11.74
C VAL A 527 -24.57 16.59 12.92
N GLY A 528 -25.59 17.41 13.01
CA GLY A 528 -26.61 17.32 14.05
C GLY A 528 -27.51 16.09 13.92
N GLY A 529 -28.32 15.85 14.95
CA GLY A 529 -29.33 14.79 14.96
C GLY A 529 -29.03 13.65 15.92
N PRO A 530 -29.90 12.63 15.96
CA PRO A 530 -29.77 11.54 16.92
C PRO A 530 -28.57 10.65 16.60
N PRO A 531 -27.89 10.10 17.63
CA PRO A 531 -26.79 9.18 17.44
C PRO A 531 -27.27 7.88 16.76
N VAL A 532 -26.35 7.24 16.02
CA VAL A 532 -26.60 5.90 15.45
C VAL A 532 -26.15 4.83 16.45
N ARG A 533 -27.02 3.85 16.68
CA ARG A 533 -26.75 2.71 17.55
C ARG A 533 -26.60 1.44 16.72
N ALA A 534 -25.57 0.65 17.02
CA ALA A 534 -25.31 -0.61 16.34
C ALA A 534 -24.68 -1.63 17.29
N ALA A 535 -24.88 -2.92 17.01
CA ALA A 535 -24.19 -4.00 17.71
C ALA A 535 -22.86 -4.38 17.06
N VAL A 536 -22.60 -3.90 15.84
CA VAL A 536 -21.42 -4.23 15.06
C VAL A 536 -20.64 -2.96 14.72
N LEU A 537 -19.32 -2.98 15.00
CA LEU A 537 -18.35 -1.98 14.57
C LEU A 537 -17.25 -2.65 13.76
N ILE A 538 -16.98 -2.15 12.56
CA ILE A 538 -15.88 -2.57 11.70
C ILE A 538 -14.88 -1.41 11.56
N GLU A 539 -13.61 -1.67 11.90
CA GLU A 539 -12.51 -0.77 11.62
C GLU A 539 -12.10 -0.88 10.15
N ALA A 540 -12.67 -0.05 9.30
CA ALA A 540 -12.44 -0.11 7.86
C ALA A 540 -11.07 0.50 7.47
N ARG A 541 -9.99 -0.07 8.01
CA ARG A 541 -8.59 0.29 7.80
C ARG A 541 -7.65 -0.89 8.00
N LEU A 542 -6.46 -0.82 7.46
CA LEU A 542 -5.40 -1.79 7.75
C LEU A 542 -4.73 -1.46 9.10
N PRO A 543 -4.11 -2.46 9.77
CA PRO A 543 -3.18 -2.18 10.85
C PRO A 543 -2.01 -1.33 10.33
N GLU A 544 -1.54 -0.40 11.15
CA GLU A 544 -0.33 0.36 10.82
C GLU A 544 0.90 -0.54 10.90
N PRO A 545 1.80 -0.50 9.91
CA PRO A 545 3.07 -1.21 9.97
C PRO A 545 3.90 -0.66 11.12
N ASP A 546 4.13 -1.49 12.15
CA ASP A 546 4.95 -1.13 13.31
C ASP A 546 5.56 -2.40 13.90
N ILE A 547 6.88 -2.57 13.69
CA ILE A 547 7.58 -3.77 14.17
C ILE A 547 7.61 -3.88 15.70
N ARG A 548 7.48 -2.76 16.44
CA ARG A 548 7.41 -2.75 17.91
C ARG A 548 6.15 -3.45 18.44
N ARG A 549 5.14 -3.58 17.57
CA ARG A 549 3.88 -4.28 17.84
C ARG A 549 3.69 -5.45 16.88
N THR A 550 4.77 -6.00 16.36
CA THR A 550 4.65 -7.15 15.45
C THR A 550 4.11 -8.39 16.16
N ALA A 551 3.19 -9.09 15.50
CA ALA A 551 2.77 -10.45 15.87
C ALA A 551 3.35 -11.50 14.90
N ASP A 552 4.28 -11.09 14.02
CA ASP A 552 5.07 -12.02 13.21
C ASP A 552 6.15 -12.66 14.09
N PRO A 553 6.18 -14.00 14.22
CA PRO A 553 7.08 -14.66 15.17
C PRO A 553 8.56 -14.46 14.83
N LEU A 554 8.94 -14.39 13.53
CA LEU A 554 10.32 -14.18 13.16
C LEU A 554 10.79 -12.76 13.53
N LEU A 555 10.03 -11.73 13.20
CA LEU A 555 10.37 -10.35 13.57
C LEU A 555 10.36 -10.16 15.08
N ALA A 556 9.39 -10.75 15.79
CA ALA A 556 9.36 -10.73 17.25
C ALA A 556 10.60 -11.41 17.85
N TYR A 557 11.01 -12.54 17.31
CA TYR A 557 12.23 -13.24 17.73
C TYR A 557 13.47 -12.37 17.51
N LEU A 558 13.65 -11.79 16.32
CA LEU A 558 14.81 -10.95 16.00
C LEU A 558 14.92 -9.72 16.92
N LEU A 559 13.77 -9.10 17.23
CA LEU A 559 13.71 -7.97 18.17
C LEU A 559 14.04 -8.39 19.61
N ALA A 560 13.43 -9.49 20.07
CA ALA A 560 13.62 -9.99 21.45
C ALA A 560 15.05 -10.45 21.72
N THR A 561 15.75 -10.96 20.71
CA THR A 561 17.14 -11.42 20.80
C THR A 561 18.17 -10.33 20.45
N GLY A 562 17.73 -9.11 20.19
CA GLY A 562 18.62 -8.00 19.83
C GLY A 562 19.23 -8.09 18.42
N GLN A 563 18.80 -9.04 17.60
CA GLN A 563 19.29 -9.24 16.24
C GLN A 563 18.71 -8.26 15.22
N ALA A 564 17.73 -7.48 15.64
CA ALA A 564 17.12 -6.37 14.90
C ALA A 564 16.69 -5.27 15.87
N ARG A 565 16.45 -4.07 15.34
CA ARG A 565 15.91 -2.95 16.11
C ARG A 565 14.96 -2.10 15.28
N PRO A 566 14.11 -1.26 15.93
CA PRO A 566 13.40 -0.19 15.25
C PRO A 566 14.38 0.83 14.65
N TYR A 567 13.97 1.44 13.54
CA TYR A 567 14.75 2.48 12.89
C TYR A 567 14.62 3.80 13.66
N LEU A 568 15.75 4.45 13.89
CA LEU A 568 15.84 5.73 14.56
C LEU A 568 16.18 6.83 13.56
N ILE A 569 15.44 7.93 13.60
CA ILE A 569 15.74 9.15 12.84
C ILE A 569 16.18 10.20 13.84
N ASP A 570 17.37 10.75 13.63
CA ASP A 570 17.89 11.78 14.51
C ASP A 570 17.06 13.07 14.36
N GLY A 571 16.72 13.66 15.48
CA GLY A 571 16.04 14.93 15.61
C GLY A 571 16.96 16.07 16.01
N ALA A 572 16.38 17.26 16.19
CA ALA A 572 17.09 18.42 16.70
C ALA A 572 17.51 18.22 18.16
N CYS A 573 18.59 18.92 18.56
CA CYS A 573 19.06 18.98 19.96
C CYS A 573 19.38 17.62 20.60
N GLY A 574 19.83 16.63 19.82
CA GLY A 574 20.20 15.29 20.32
C GLY A 574 19.00 14.39 20.65
N THR A 575 17.81 14.76 20.23
CA THR A 575 16.64 13.87 20.28
C THR A 575 16.67 12.88 19.13
N SER A 576 15.94 11.77 19.23
CA SER A 576 15.71 10.83 18.12
C SER A 576 14.25 10.42 18.08
N TYR A 577 13.73 10.26 16.88
CA TYR A 577 12.41 9.70 16.65
C TYR A 577 12.54 8.21 16.35
N GLU A 578 12.02 7.35 17.24
CA GLU A 578 11.92 5.92 17.00
C GLU A 578 10.70 5.62 16.15
N THR A 579 10.97 5.11 14.95
CA THR A 579 9.91 4.75 14.00
C THR A 579 9.38 3.33 14.25
N GLY A 580 8.31 2.97 13.53
CA GLY A 580 7.83 1.57 13.48
C GLY A 580 8.54 0.70 12.44
N GLY A 581 9.57 1.20 11.76
CA GLY A 581 10.27 0.47 10.70
C GLY A 581 11.42 -0.39 11.21
N LEU A 582 11.68 -1.52 10.55
CA LEU A 582 12.84 -2.35 10.77
C LEU A 582 14.11 -1.64 10.27
N ALA A 583 15.08 -1.44 11.14
CA ALA A 583 16.34 -0.78 10.78
C ALA A 583 17.13 -1.57 9.75
N VAL A 584 17.44 -0.93 8.63
CA VAL A 584 18.31 -1.45 7.58
C VAL A 584 19.27 -0.37 7.10
N THR A 585 20.41 -0.78 6.54
CA THR A 585 21.37 0.13 5.90
C THR A 585 20.80 0.69 4.59
N GLU A 586 21.47 1.67 3.99
CA GLU A 586 21.34 1.93 2.56
C GLU A 586 21.59 0.65 1.76
N ARG A 587 21.24 0.65 0.45
CA ARG A 587 21.44 -0.56 -0.40
C ARG A 587 22.76 -1.25 -0.05
N PRO A 588 22.77 -2.55 0.20
CA PRO A 588 21.75 -3.54 -0.12
C PRO A 588 20.76 -3.87 1.03
N TYR A 589 20.48 -2.97 1.95
CA TYR A 589 19.46 -3.12 3.02
C TYR A 589 19.76 -4.22 4.02
N ARG A 590 20.99 -4.21 4.56
CA ARG A 590 21.41 -5.12 5.63
C ARG A 590 20.65 -4.81 6.91
N VAL A 591 20.15 -5.84 7.57
CA VAL A 591 19.47 -5.71 8.87
C VAL A 591 20.47 -5.19 9.90
N VAL A 592 20.03 -4.23 10.72
CA VAL A 592 20.82 -3.59 11.77
C VAL A 592 20.38 -4.11 13.13
N ASP A 593 21.33 -4.60 13.94
CA ASP A 593 21.10 -5.15 15.28
C ASP A 593 20.90 -4.06 16.36
N ALA A 594 20.64 -4.48 17.60
CA ALA A 594 20.42 -3.59 18.74
C ALA A 594 21.62 -2.67 19.02
N GLU A 595 22.85 -3.12 18.75
CA GLU A 595 24.11 -2.37 18.90
C GLU A 595 24.42 -1.44 17.72
N GLY A 596 23.57 -1.44 16.67
CA GLY A 596 23.75 -0.60 15.49
C GLY A 596 24.68 -1.19 14.44
N ARG A 597 25.02 -2.48 14.52
CA ARG A 597 25.88 -3.16 13.56
C ARG A 597 25.05 -3.76 12.43
N ALA A 598 25.50 -3.57 11.20
CA ALA A 598 24.89 -4.15 10.01
C ALA A 598 25.27 -5.64 9.85
N HIS A 599 24.31 -6.54 9.78
CA HIS A 599 24.57 -7.95 9.60
C HIS A 599 24.99 -8.26 8.15
N PRO A 600 26.14 -8.86 7.88
CA PRO A 600 26.67 -9.02 6.52
C PRO A 600 25.84 -9.97 5.64
N ARG A 601 25.06 -10.90 6.23
CA ARG A 601 24.34 -11.98 5.56
C ARG A 601 22.82 -11.91 5.69
N ARG A 602 22.27 -10.89 6.37
CA ARG A 602 20.82 -10.71 6.54
C ARG A 602 20.38 -9.40 5.93
N PHE A 603 19.36 -9.47 5.10
CA PHE A 603 18.84 -8.35 4.33
C PHE A 603 17.32 -8.26 4.53
N ALA A 604 16.77 -7.05 4.50
CA ALA A 604 15.32 -6.88 4.56
C ALA A 604 14.87 -5.74 3.65
N TYR A 605 13.82 -5.99 2.88
CA TYR A 605 13.14 -4.95 2.14
C TYR A 605 11.65 -5.27 1.99
N GLY A 606 10.79 -4.30 2.14
CA GLY A 606 9.35 -4.49 2.11
C GLY A 606 8.63 -3.70 3.18
N VAL A 607 7.39 -4.08 3.48
CA VAL A 607 6.55 -3.34 4.43
C VAL A 607 7.18 -3.22 5.84
N PRO A 608 7.89 -4.21 6.38
CA PRO A 608 8.56 -4.05 7.67
C PRO A 608 9.60 -2.93 7.71
N THR A 609 10.14 -2.48 6.57
CA THR A 609 11.08 -1.33 6.50
C THR A 609 10.38 0.01 6.24
N GLU A 610 9.06 0.10 6.39
CA GLU A 610 8.35 1.39 6.32
C GLU A 610 8.95 2.38 7.32
N ALA A 611 9.07 3.62 6.95
CA ALA A 611 9.77 4.69 7.61
C ALA A 611 11.32 4.71 7.43
N VAL A 612 11.97 3.60 7.09
CA VAL A 612 13.30 3.66 6.45
C VAL A 612 13.14 4.02 4.98
N HIS A 613 12.16 3.35 4.36
CA HIS A 613 11.70 3.62 2.99
C HIS A 613 10.25 4.09 3.06
N TRP A 614 9.96 5.23 2.47
CA TRP A 614 8.62 5.78 2.47
C TRP A 614 7.73 5.07 1.41
N VAL A 615 6.48 4.73 1.78
CA VAL A 615 5.47 4.11 0.89
C VAL A 615 5.95 2.77 0.29
N THR A 616 6.39 1.88 1.15
CA THR A 616 6.85 0.55 0.75
C THR A 616 5.78 -0.32 0.08
N ALA A 617 4.49 -0.04 0.28
CA ALA A 617 3.37 -0.81 -0.29
C ALA A 617 3.06 -0.47 -1.77
N ALA A 618 3.93 0.26 -2.47
CA ALA A 618 3.75 0.58 -3.90
C ALA A 618 3.83 -0.67 -4.78
N GLY A 619 3.02 -0.71 -5.84
CA GLY A 619 3.08 -1.76 -6.87
C GLY A 619 4.16 -1.51 -7.92
N ILE A 620 4.50 -2.54 -8.68
CA ILE A 620 5.44 -2.47 -9.81
C ILE A 620 4.67 -2.04 -11.06
N ARG A 621 5.17 -1.00 -11.74
CA ARG A 621 4.60 -0.47 -12.97
C ARG A 621 5.59 -0.61 -14.12
N PRO A 622 5.14 -0.94 -15.35
CA PRO A 622 6.01 -0.94 -16.52
C PRO A 622 6.38 0.49 -16.93
N GLY A 623 7.59 0.70 -17.45
CA GLY A 623 8.04 1.94 -18.06
C GLY A 623 8.28 3.12 -17.12
N VAL A 624 8.34 2.93 -15.79
CA VAL A 624 8.42 4.06 -14.83
C VAL A 624 9.52 3.91 -13.78
N ASN A 625 10.57 3.15 -14.03
CA ASN A 625 11.68 2.92 -13.10
C ASN A 625 11.19 2.49 -11.71
N SER A 626 10.48 1.35 -11.64
CA SER A 626 9.97 0.84 -10.37
C SER A 626 11.10 0.46 -9.43
N ALA A 627 11.30 1.24 -8.36
CA ALA A 627 12.37 1.09 -7.39
C ALA A 627 12.46 -0.34 -6.78
N ILE A 628 11.32 -1.01 -6.60
CA ILE A 628 11.25 -2.39 -6.08
C ILE A 628 12.11 -3.36 -6.89
N LEU A 629 12.13 -3.21 -8.22
CA LEU A 629 12.89 -4.09 -9.11
C LEU A 629 14.40 -3.78 -9.05
N GLY A 630 14.77 -2.50 -9.02
CA GLY A 630 16.16 -2.08 -8.82
C GLY A 630 16.71 -2.51 -7.46
N ASP A 631 15.90 -2.40 -6.41
CA ASP A 631 16.24 -2.86 -5.06
C ASP A 631 16.43 -4.38 -5.00
N ALA A 632 15.52 -5.14 -5.64
CA ALA A 632 15.64 -6.59 -5.74
C ALA A 632 16.89 -7.02 -6.51
N ASP A 633 17.26 -6.30 -7.57
CA ASP A 633 18.49 -6.56 -8.33
C ASP A 633 19.75 -6.30 -7.49
N ALA A 634 19.81 -5.18 -6.78
CA ALA A 634 20.93 -4.85 -5.90
C ALA A 634 21.10 -5.88 -4.78
N LEU A 635 20.00 -6.34 -4.19
CA LEU A 635 19.98 -7.43 -3.20
C LEU A 635 20.49 -8.73 -3.81
N ALA A 636 19.93 -9.19 -4.92
CA ALA A 636 20.31 -10.42 -5.58
C ALA A 636 21.80 -10.44 -5.93
N ARG A 637 22.32 -9.37 -6.51
CA ARG A 637 23.74 -9.24 -6.87
C ARG A 637 24.66 -9.23 -5.66
N THR A 638 24.25 -8.60 -4.57
CA THR A 638 25.02 -8.62 -3.32
C THR A 638 25.07 -10.03 -2.75
N VAL A 639 23.92 -10.70 -2.69
CA VAL A 639 23.85 -12.09 -2.19
C VAL A 639 24.69 -13.03 -3.03
N LEU A 640 24.63 -12.93 -4.35
CA LEU A 640 25.43 -13.77 -5.26
C LEU A 640 26.96 -13.53 -5.14
N ARG A 641 27.39 -12.38 -4.63
CA ARG A 641 28.79 -12.03 -4.40
C ARG A 641 29.33 -12.46 -3.04
N LEU A 642 28.46 -12.91 -2.12
CA LEU A 642 28.91 -13.34 -0.79
C LEU A 642 29.81 -14.57 -0.89
N GLU A 643 30.91 -14.57 -0.16
CA GLU A 643 31.69 -15.80 0.03
C GLU A 643 30.86 -16.79 0.87
N PRO A 644 30.89 -18.10 0.52
CA PRO A 644 30.26 -19.13 1.31
C PRO A 644 30.69 -19.04 2.78
N ALA A 645 29.71 -19.12 3.67
CA ALA A 645 29.96 -19.04 5.09
C ALA A 645 30.60 -20.37 5.59
N PRO A 646 31.52 -20.33 6.55
CA PRO A 646 31.94 -21.55 7.25
C PRO A 646 30.71 -22.18 7.92
N ALA A 647 30.67 -23.49 7.98
CA ALA A 647 29.66 -24.20 8.75
C ALA A 647 29.72 -23.76 10.23
N PRO A 648 28.60 -23.67 10.94
CA PRO A 648 28.62 -23.43 12.38
C PRO A 648 29.54 -24.47 13.05
N ALA A 649 30.34 -24.01 14.00
CA ALA A 649 31.06 -24.92 14.85
C ALA A 649 30.07 -25.85 15.55
N ASP A 650 30.24 -27.17 15.47
CA ASP A 650 29.33 -28.17 16.05
C ASP A 650 29.01 -27.82 17.51
N GLU A 651 27.83 -27.33 17.76
CA GLU A 651 27.29 -27.26 19.12
C GLU A 651 26.92 -28.68 19.58
N PRO A 652 27.38 -29.12 20.78
CA PRO A 652 26.88 -30.35 21.36
C PRO A 652 25.38 -30.23 21.57
N ALA A 653 24.62 -31.24 21.16
CA ALA A 653 23.17 -31.32 21.20
C ALA A 653 22.62 -30.74 22.52
N ALA A 654 22.02 -29.57 22.46
CA ALA A 654 21.38 -28.93 23.60
C ALA A 654 20.20 -29.79 24.04
N GLN A 655 20.20 -30.15 25.30
CA GLN A 655 19.10 -30.84 25.97
C GLN A 655 17.81 -29.98 25.91
N ASP A 656 16.70 -30.65 25.64
CA ASP A 656 15.34 -30.09 25.66
C ASP A 656 15.15 -29.16 26.87
N SER A 657 15.08 -27.87 26.64
CA SER A 657 14.62 -26.91 27.62
C SER A 657 13.27 -26.32 27.17
N ASP A 658 12.33 -26.57 27.99
CA ASP A 658 10.91 -26.25 28.01
C ASP A 658 10.58 -24.83 27.50
N PHE A 659 10.12 -24.71 26.24
CA PHE A 659 9.65 -23.48 25.61
C PHE A 659 8.18 -23.16 25.91
N SER A 660 7.60 -23.81 26.95
CA SER A 660 6.18 -23.73 27.28
C SER A 660 5.73 -22.46 28.02
N GLN A 661 6.62 -21.57 28.43
CA GLN A 661 6.29 -20.45 29.33
C GLN A 661 6.28 -19.03 28.73
N ALA A 662 6.58 -18.85 27.44
CA ALA A 662 6.67 -17.51 26.84
C ALA A 662 5.44 -17.11 25.99
N LEU A 663 4.39 -17.91 25.92
CA LEU A 663 3.17 -17.65 25.11
C LEU A 663 1.87 -17.73 25.93
N ALA A 664 1.90 -17.42 27.23
CA ALA A 664 0.69 -17.23 28.04
C ALA A 664 0.37 -15.73 28.20
#